data_3dab019ac55cca8c71d258e0e6c3e697
#
_entry.id   3dab019ac55cca8c71d258e0e6c3e697
#
_cell.length_a   1.000
_cell.length_b   1.000
_cell.length_c   1.000
_cell.angle_alpha   90.00
_cell.angle_beta   90.00
_cell.angle_gamma   90.00
#
_symmetry.space_group_name_H-M   'P 1'
#
loop_
_entity.id
_entity.type
_entity.pdbx_description
1 polymer ?
#
loop_
_entity_poly.entity_id
_entity_poly.type
_entity_poly.pdbx_seq_one_letter_code
_entity_poly.pdbx_strand_id
1 'polypeptide(L)'
;MDSVLATLSREERIAQSVWIATGPEEDISHYVKTDQIIREHGIGGLIFNQGKAAAQTQWINHYQSVSKVPLAFGMEGEWRPYPNQMALGAITSGSLKYQMGARIALELKGLGIHIVLAPVRDADVTAALQERHLLSTGKYTSGPDHTEMDSVLEEVPGFAGHIATDASAMTSLATCFEQGDDNAGIAIRQIQSLLDQDKADTAAITLRARMILALKYWSGLQPASPADSSDNKAFIRDLYKHSLTVLNNSDHSIPLKGLEGKKIACIAINHQSTTAFQDMAGNYTRTDNFFWYPGAIAEDSLLWMLQSYDVILAGIYTAGQVPESQSGIPDGMDTFLSSLSETSHLISVYFGDPNELVSIDGLRSSEGLILAYQQNIYTEELAAQLIFGGIGGQGRLPVAISDKYPAGVGVSTPANIRLQYAYPENAGISSRKLKQKIDSVVTGGLVAGAYPGCEVIVARKGMVVFHKTYGYHTFDARIDVQKKDLYDLASVTKVSGPLAGLMLLESMGLFSHAGRLADYCPSMKGSDKADLEIKDILTHQAGLYPWIPYWETTVKKSGIHKSRFIKHDASEKYSIQVADRIYLKSNYRTKIYREIKKSALGEKEYVYSGLAFFLFPRVIENLSGEPYEDFLANNIYHKLGAWDLVFHPYPSYPLSRIVPTEIDTQFRKQLVHGYVHDEGAAMMGGYAGNAGLFSTANDLLKLFEMYRRMGNYGGEQLIPEEIMKLYTRYQFPDKGNRSGLGFDKPSLGERDGTVHDYPCPGASPSSFGHSGFTGTFAWADPEHEISYVFLSNRVYPTRENDLITDMHIRTAILQCVYDSIIE
;
A
#
# COMPACT_ATOMS: atom_id res chain seq x y z
N MET A 1 -44.92 -23.90 4.76
CA MET A 1 -44.38 -24.97 3.89
C MET A 1 -45.50 -25.99 3.53
N ASP A 2 -46.05 -26.73 4.46
CA ASP A 2 -47.04 -27.78 4.14
C ASP A 2 -48.33 -27.24 3.51
N SER A 3 -48.73 -26.03 3.83
CA SER A 3 -49.85 -25.34 3.17
C SER A 3 -49.56 -25.03 1.70
N VAL A 4 -48.31 -24.64 1.36
CA VAL A 4 -47.89 -24.43 -0.03
C VAL A 4 -47.86 -25.77 -0.77
N LEU A 5 -47.24 -26.79 -0.18
CA LEU A 5 -47.14 -28.13 -0.77
C LEU A 5 -48.52 -28.72 -1.11
N ALA A 6 -49.52 -28.47 -0.26
CA ALA A 6 -50.88 -28.90 -0.48
C ALA A 6 -51.60 -28.22 -1.66
N THR A 7 -51.14 -27.01 -2.06
CA THR A 7 -51.67 -26.26 -3.20
C THR A 7 -51.04 -26.63 -4.54
N LEU A 8 -49.90 -27.34 -4.53
CA LEU A 8 -49.19 -27.71 -5.75
C LEU A 8 -49.84 -28.93 -6.44
N SER A 9 -50.01 -28.83 -7.75
CA SER A 9 -50.38 -29.97 -8.60
C SER A 9 -49.23 -30.99 -8.61
N ARG A 10 -49.50 -32.17 -9.16
CA ARG A 10 -48.50 -33.24 -9.32
C ARG A 10 -47.31 -32.74 -10.19
N GLU A 11 -47.60 -32.05 -11.27
CA GLU A 11 -46.63 -31.50 -12.18
C GLU A 11 -45.76 -30.40 -11.49
N GLU A 12 -46.37 -29.49 -10.77
CA GLU A 12 -45.70 -28.47 -9.99
C GLU A 12 -44.78 -29.04 -8.89
N ARG A 13 -45.16 -30.18 -8.27
CA ARG A 13 -44.29 -30.88 -7.30
C ARG A 13 -43.06 -31.48 -7.99
N ILE A 14 -43.22 -32.07 -9.17
CA ILE A 14 -42.10 -32.56 -9.98
C ILE A 14 -41.20 -31.40 -10.35
N ALA A 15 -41.77 -30.30 -10.81
CA ALA A 15 -41.05 -29.12 -11.26
C ALA A 15 -40.18 -28.47 -10.16
N GLN A 16 -40.55 -28.61 -8.87
CA GLN A 16 -39.69 -28.12 -7.78
C GLN A 16 -38.32 -28.79 -7.76
N SER A 17 -38.16 -30.00 -8.26
CA SER A 17 -36.88 -30.72 -8.36
C SER A 17 -36.10 -30.37 -9.61
N VAL A 18 -36.64 -29.55 -10.51
CA VAL A 18 -35.98 -29.13 -11.76
C VAL A 18 -35.36 -27.74 -11.57
N TRP A 19 -34.10 -27.65 -11.87
CA TRP A 19 -33.29 -26.38 -11.81
C TRP A 19 -32.64 -26.13 -13.15
N ILE A 20 -32.33 -24.87 -13.47
CA ILE A 20 -31.70 -24.46 -14.71
C ILE A 20 -30.44 -23.63 -14.40
N ALA A 21 -29.35 -23.96 -15.08
CA ALA A 21 -28.16 -23.11 -15.08
C ALA A 21 -28.36 -21.88 -15.98
N THR A 22 -27.97 -20.69 -15.51
CA THR A 22 -28.10 -19.44 -16.24
C THR A 22 -26.91 -18.54 -15.93
N GLY A 23 -26.54 -17.64 -16.86
CA GLY A 23 -25.45 -16.68 -16.67
C GLY A 23 -25.93 -15.23 -16.76
N PRO A 24 -25.29 -14.30 -16.05
CA PRO A 24 -25.63 -12.88 -16.09
C PRO A 24 -25.10 -12.15 -17.35
N GLU A 25 -24.34 -12.83 -18.21
CA GLU A 25 -23.76 -12.29 -19.46
C GLU A 25 -24.37 -12.92 -20.71
N GLU A 26 -25.48 -13.66 -20.57
CA GLU A 26 -26.18 -14.29 -21.67
C GLU A 26 -26.96 -13.28 -22.52
N ASP A 27 -27.33 -13.66 -23.73
CA ASP A 27 -28.10 -12.79 -24.62
C ASP A 27 -29.58 -12.66 -24.19
N ILE A 28 -30.29 -11.68 -24.75
CA ILE A 28 -31.70 -11.42 -24.44
C ILE A 28 -32.59 -12.65 -24.77
N SER A 29 -32.24 -13.44 -25.77
CA SER A 29 -33.01 -14.61 -26.17
C SER A 29 -33.03 -15.67 -25.07
N HIS A 30 -31.91 -15.82 -24.36
CA HIS A 30 -31.75 -16.69 -23.21
C HIS A 30 -32.65 -16.27 -22.05
N TYR A 31 -32.71 -15.00 -21.70
CA TYR A 31 -33.55 -14.47 -20.62
C TYR A 31 -35.04 -14.69 -20.93
N VAL A 32 -35.47 -14.51 -22.17
CA VAL A 32 -36.85 -14.75 -22.60
C VAL A 32 -37.22 -16.21 -22.45
N LYS A 33 -36.32 -17.13 -22.83
CA LYS A 33 -36.54 -18.57 -22.68
C LYS A 33 -36.63 -18.98 -21.20
N THR A 34 -35.72 -18.50 -20.36
CA THR A 34 -35.73 -18.76 -18.92
C THR A 34 -37.05 -18.26 -18.27
N ASP A 35 -37.49 -17.05 -18.62
CA ASP A 35 -38.75 -16.47 -18.15
C ASP A 35 -39.95 -17.36 -18.57
N GLN A 36 -39.97 -17.86 -19.80
CA GLN A 36 -40.99 -18.74 -20.31
C GLN A 36 -41.03 -20.08 -19.52
N ILE A 37 -39.88 -20.72 -19.31
CA ILE A 37 -39.78 -21.98 -18.54
C ILE A 37 -40.29 -21.80 -17.11
N ILE A 38 -39.93 -20.70 -16.44
CA ILE A 38 -40.41 -20.38 -15.09
C ILE A 38 -41.93 -20.26 -15.06
N ARG A 39 -42.51 -19.54 -16.02
CA ARG A 39 -43.99 -19.33 -16.08
C ARG A 39 -44.76 -20.59 -16.43
N GLU A 40 -44.24 -21.37 -17.38
CA GLU A 40 -44.95 -22.56 -17.90
C GLU A 40 -44.87 -23.75 -16.95
N HIS A 41 -43.70 -23.97 -16.31
CA HIS A 41 -43.45 -25.18 -15.56
C HIS A 41 -43.36 -24.99 -14.04
N GLY A 42 -43.05 -23.75 -13.54
CA GLY A 42 -42.94 -23.48 -12.12
C GLY A 42 -41.76 -24.22 -11.47
N ILE A 43 -40.56 -24.14 -12.07
CA ILE A 43 -39.33 -24.83 -11.64
C ILE A 43 -38.91 -24.48 -10.21
N GLY A 44 -38.05 -25.30 -9.60
CA GLY A 44 -37.61 -25.13 -8.22
C GLY A 44 -36.59 -24.02 -8.00
N GLY A 45 -35.67 -23.80 -8.95
CA GLY A 45 -34.63 -22.82 -8.79
C GLY A 45 -33.79 -22.60 -10.02
N LEU A 46 -32.85 -21.68 -9.89
CA LEU A 46 -31.86 -21.37 -10.90
C LEU A 46 -30.44 -21.42 -10.31
N ILE A 47 -29.46 -21.82 -11.10
CA ILE A 47 -28.06 -21.81 -10.76
C ILE A 47 -27.37 -20.76 -11.62
N PHE A 48 -26.74 -19.75 -10.98
CA PHE A 48 -25.96 -18.74 -11.67
C PHE A 48 -24.49 -19.13 -11.74
N ASN A 49 -23.90 -18.99 -12.92
CA ASN A 49 -22.46 -18.87 -13.06
C ASN A 49 -22.00 -17.49 -12.55
N GLN A 50 -20.76 -17.37 -12.11
CA GLN A 50 -20.22 -16.08 -11.61
C GLN A 50 -20.37 -14.94 -12.64
N GLY A 51 -20.80 -13.75 -12.16
CA GLY A 51 -21.00 -12.57 -12.99
C GLY A 51 -21.00 -11.27 -12.18
N LYS A 52 -21.32 -10.16 -12.83
CA LYS A 52 -21.39 -8.84 -12.17
C LYS A 52 -22.58 -8.78 -11.20
N ALA A 53 -22.33 -8.50 -9.94
CA ALA A 53 -23.33 -8.45 -8.86
C ALA A 53 -24.59 -7.63 -9.19
N ALA A 54 -24.45 -6.48 -9.83
CA ALA A 54 -25.58 -5.63 -10.21
C ALA A 54 -26.51 -6.30 -11.24
N ALA A 55 -25.95 -6.97 -12.24
CA ALA A 55 -26.73 -7.71 -13.23
C ALA A 55 -27.45 -8.90 -12.62
N GLN A 56 -26.78 -9.68 -11.77
CA GLN A 56 -27.38 -10.78 -11.04
C GLN A 56 -28.58 -10.34 -10.19
N THR A 57 -28.41 -9.27 -9.41
CA THR A 57 -29.49 -8.73 -8.55
C THR A 57 -30.74 -8.37 -9.37
N GLN A 58 -30.55 -7.75 -10.53
CA GLN A 58 -31.66 -7.36 -11.40
C GLN A 58 -32.43 -8.58 -11.91
N TRP A 59 -31.72 -9.63 -12.37
CA TRP A 59 -32.34 -10.82 -12.90
C TRP A 59 -32.98 -11.68 -11.81
N ILE A 60 -32.37 -11.82 -10.64
CA ILE A 60 -32.95 -12.53 -9.51
C ILE A 60 -34.31 -11.90 -9.13
N ASN A 61 -34.35 -10.57 -8.99
CA ASN A 61 -35.61 -9.89 -8.67
C ASN A 61 -36.65 -10.04 -9.78
N HIS A 62 -36.25 -10.02 -11.04
CA HIS A 62 -37.16 -10.25 -12.18
C HIS A 62 -37.73 -11.65 -12.15
N TYR A 63 -36.91 -12.71 -12.04
CA TYR A 63 -37.37 -14.09 -12.04
C TYR A 63 -38.24 -14.43 -10.80
N GLN A 64 -37.93 -13.85 -9.65
CA GLN A 64 -38.84 -13.95 -8.49
C GLN A 64 -40.20 -13.33 -8.77
N SER A 65 -40.27 -12.23 -9.49
CA SER A 65 -41.54 -11.53 -9.79
C SER A 65 -42.46 -12.31 -10.73
N VAL A 66 -41.89 -13.19 -11.58
CA VAL A 66 -42.64 -13.95 -12.58
C VAL A 66 -42.96 -15.38 -12.14
N SER A 67 -42.33 -15.84 -11.06
CA SER A 67 -42.52 -17.20 -10.54
C SER A 67 -43.76 -17.29 -9.63
N LYS A 68 -44.56 -18.35 -9.81
CA LYS A 68 -45.70 -18.66 -8.97
C LYS A 68 -45.30 -19.16 -7.58
N VAL A 69 -44.26 -19.99 -7.52
CA VAL A 69 -43.64 -20.48 -6.29
C VAL A 69 -42.26 -19.85 -6.21
N PRO A 70 -41.89 -19.14 -5.12
CA PRO A 70 -40.60 -18.49 -5.05
C PRO A 70 -39.43 -19.40 -5.42
N LEU A 71 -38.52 -18.91 -6.27
CA LEU A 71 -37.37 -19.68 -6.73
C LEU A 71 -36.26 -19.69 -5.67
N ALA A 72 -35.55 -20.81 -5.56
CA ALA A 72 -34.25 -20.81 -4.91
C ALA A 72 -33.15 -20.49 -5.93
N PHE A 73 -32.11 -19.75 -5.50
CA PHE A 73 -30.98 -19.43 -6.35
C PHE A 73 -29.69 -20.01 -5.80
N GLY A 74 -29.00 -20.74 -6.69
CA GLY A 74 -27.67 -21.24 -6.44
C GLY A 74 -26.63 -20.43 -7.20
N MET A 75 -25.36 -20.44 -6.73
CA MET A 75 -24.22 -19.90 -7.44
C MET A 75 -23.11 -20.93 -7.51
N GLU A 76 -22.54 -21.12 -8.70
CA GLU A 76 -21.40 -22.00 -8.93
C GLU A 76 -20.09 -21.19 -8.92
N GLY A 77 -19.01 -21.79 -8.39
CA GLY A 77 -17.66 -21.29 -8.54
C GLY A 77 -16.96 -20.85 -7.25
N GLU A 78 -15.69 -20.50 -7.39
CA GLU A 78 -14.86 -19.96 -6.29
C GLU A 78 -15.28 -18.53 -5.94
N TRP A 79 -15.15 -18.15 -4.68
CA TRP A 79 -15.53 -16.81 -4.19
C TRP A 79 -14.41 -15.79 -4.44
N ARG A 80 -14.24 -15.40 -5.68
CA ARG A 80 -13.33 -14.29 -5.97
C ARG A 80 -13.93 -12.97 -5.46
N PRO A 81 -13.20 -12.14 -4.71
CA PRO A 81 -11.73 -12.11 -4.58
C PRO A 81 -11.15 -12.78 -3.31
N TYR A 82 -11.89 -13.64 -2.62
CA TYR A 82 -11.40 -14.34 -1.42
C TYR A 82 -10.30 -15.37 -1.74
N PRO A 83 -9.49 -15.77 -0.72
CA PRO A 83 -8.47 -16.81 -0.89
C PRO A 83 -9.05 -18.15 -1.38
N ASN A 84 -8.32 -18.83 -2.28
CA ASN A 84 -8.63 -20.18 -2.67
C ASN A 84 -8.49 -21.16 -1.49
N GLN A 85 -8.91 -22.42 -1.66
CA GLN A 85 -8.91 -23.40 -0.56
C GLN A 85 -7.53 -23.66 0.03
N MET A 86 -6.47 -23.65 -0.79
CA MET A 86 -5.10 -23.85 -0.31
C MET A 86 -4.64 -22.66 0.53
N ALA A 87 -4.84 -21.43 0.06
CA ALA A 87 -4.55 -20.22 0.82
C ALA A 87 -5.39 -20.12 2.11
N LEU A 88 -6.67 -20.50 2.05
CA LEU A 88 -7.54 -20.56 3.22
C LEU A 88 -7.07 -21.59 4.23
N GLY A 89 -6.67 -22.79 3.77
CA GLY A 89 -6.10 -23.84 4.62
C GLY A 89 -4.83 -23.43 5.33
N ALA A 90 -4.05 -22.49 4.76
CA ALA A 90 -2.84 -21.96 5.38
C ALA A 90 -3.10 -20.98 6.53
N ILE A 91 -4.31 -20.41 6.63
CA ILE A 91 -4.70 -19.52 7.72
C ILE A 91 -4.93 -20.32 8.99
N THR A 92 -4.22 -19.99 10.06
CA THR A 92 -4.32 -20.71 11.35
C THR A 92 -5.44 -20.18 12.25
N SER A 93 -5.97 -18.98 11.99
CA SER A 93 -7.01 -18.35 12.81
C SER A 93 -8.41 -18.81 12.39
N GLY A 94 -9.06 -19.68 13.18
CA GLY A 94 -10.45 -20.08 12.98
C GLY A 94 -11.43 -18.90 13.04
N SER A 95 -11.19 -17.92 13.91
CA SER A 95 -12.02 -16.70 13.99
C SER A 95 -11.99 -15.90 12.67
N LEU A 96 -10.83 -15.80 12.03
CA LEU A 96 -10.70 -15.09 10.76
C LEU A 96 -11.41 -15.81 9.62
N LYS A 97 -11.31 -17.15 9.59
CA LYS A 97 -12.04 -18.02 8.65
C LYS A 97 -13.55 -17.92 8.85
N TYR A 98 -14.01 -17.97 10.11
CA TYR A 98 -15.43 -17.79 10.44
C TYR A 98 -15.95 -16.43 9.97
N GLN A 99 -15.19 -15.33 10.20
CA GLN A 99 -15.55 -14.00 9.70
C GLN A 99 -15.61 -13.94 8.17
N MET A 100 -14.74 -14.67 7.47
CA MET A 100 -14.80 -14.81 6.00
C MET A 100 -16.12 -15.43 5.57
N GLY A 101 -16.48 -16.59 6.15
CA GLY A 101 -17.76 -17.24 5.87
C GLY A 101 -18.96 -16.34 6.15
N ALA A 102 -18.91 -15.61 7.27
CA ALA A 102 -19.95 -14.66 7.64
C ALA A 102 -20.15 -13.53 6.63
N ARG A 103 -19.04 -12.96 6.11
CA ARG A 103 -19.08 -11.91 5.09
C ARG A 103 -19.55 -12.42 3.76
N ILE A 104 -19.07 -13.59 3.32
CA ILE A 104 -19.55 -14.27 2.11
C ILE A 104 -21.06 -14.50 2.19
N ALA A 105 -21.55 -15.00 3.33
CA ALA A 105 -22.98 -15.21 3.51
C ALA A 105 -23.79 -13.92 3.38
N LEU A 106 -23.31 -12.82 3.96
CA LEU A 106 -23.98 -11.51 3.86
C LEU A 106 -24.00 -10.99 2.42
N GLU A 107 -22.88 -11.11 1.70
CA GLU A 107 -22.78 -10.69 0.29
C GLU A 107 -23.74 -11.49 -0.58
N LEU A 108 -23.69 -12.82 -0.49
CA LEU A 108 -24.50 -13.71 -1.32
C LEU A 108 -26.00 -13.60 -1.01
N LYS A 109 -26.37 -13.50 0.26
CA LYS A 109 -27.76 -13.23 0.64
C LYS A 109 -28.24 -11.87 0.16
N GLY A 110 -27.39 -10.84 0.22
CA GLY A 110 -27.67 -9.55 -0.38
C GLY A 110 -27.92 -9.63 -1.89
N LEU A 111 -27.26 -10.55 -2.59
CA LEU A 111 -27.50 -10.84 -4.00
C LEU A 111 -28.73 -11.74 -4.23
N GLY A 112 -29.38 -12.27 -3.19
CA GLY A 112 -30.50 -13.18 -3.29
C GLY A 112 -30.11 -14.66 -3.54
N ILE A 113 -28.82 -15.01 -3.30
CA ILE A 113 -28.32 -16.38 -3.42
C ILE A 113 -28.59 -17.14 -2.13
N HIS A 114 -29.04 -18.40 -2.25
CA HIS A 114 -29.44 -19.25 -1.15
C HIS A 114 -28.53 -20.47 -1.00
N ILE A 115 -27.92 -20.92 -2.09
CA ILE A 115 -27.04 -22.09 -2.15
C ILE A 115 -25.75 -21.73 -2.85
N VAL A 116 -24.62 -22.20 -2.31
CA VAL A 116 -23.32 -22.12 -2.94
C VAL A 116 -22.89 -23.51 -3.38
N LEU A 117 -22.68 -23.65 -4.67
CA LEU A 117 -22.19 -24.88 -5.31
C LEU A 117 -20.68 -24.83 -5.43
N ALA A 118 -19.98 -24.86 -4.28
CA ALA A 118 -18.52 -24.90 -4.20
C ALA A 118 -18.12 -25.76 -2.99
N PRO A 119 -17.10 -26.60 -3.12
CA PRO A 119 -16.65 -27.43 -2.02
C PRO A 119 -15.99 -26.55 -0.95
N VAL A 120 -16.71 -26.21 0.11
CA VAL A 120 -16.17 -25.55 1.30
C VAL A 120 -15.71 -26.64 2.25
N ARG A 121 -14.38 -26.87 2.30
CA ARG A 121 -13.81 -27.92 3.17
C ARG A 121 -13.41 -27.40 4.55
N ASP A 122 -13.50 -26.10 4.78
CA ASP A 122 -13.12 -25.48 6.05
C ASP A 122 -14.33 -25.41 7.00
N ALA A 123 -14.19 -26.02 8.17
CA ALA A 123 -15.28 -26.14 9.14
C ALA A 123 -15.74 -24.79 9.69
N ASP A 124 -14.85 -23.85 9.91
CA ASP A 124 -15.19 -22.53 10.46
C ASP A 124 -15.97 -21.69 9.43
N VAL A 125 -15.58 -21.75 8.16
CA VAL A 125 -16.32 -21.10 7.06
C VAL A 125 -17.69 -21.73 6.90
N THR A 126 -17.76 -23.06 6.87
CA THR A 126 -19.04 -23.80 6.75
C THR A 126 -20.00 -23.46 7.89
N ALA A 127 -19.52 -23.47 9.13
CA ALA A 127 -20.33 -23.10 10.29
C ALA A 127 -20.89 -21.66 10.17
N ALA A 128 -20.09 -20.71 9.73
CA ALA A 128 -20.52 -19.32 9.54
C ALA A 128 -21.57 -19.15 8.43
N LEU A 129 -21.44 -19.92 7.35
CA LEU A 129 -22.43 -19.94 6.27
C LEU A 129 -23.78 -20.50 6.76
N GLN A 130 -23.75 -21.65 7.44
CA GLN A 130 -24.96 -22.33 7.98
C GLN A 130 -25.69 -21.48 9.01
N GLU A 131 -24.97 -20.85 9.94
CA GLU A 131 -25.55 -19.96 10.96
C GLU A 131 -26.30 -18.78 10.33
N ARG A 132 -25.92 -18.38 9.13
CA ARG A 132 -26.59 -17.31 8.36
C ARG A 132 -27.56 -17.83 7.31
N HIS A 133 -27.96 -19.09 7.41
CA HIS A 133 -28.95 -19.72 6.52
C HIS A 133 -28.53 -19.67 5.03
N LEU A 134 -27.25 -19.87 4.76
CA LEU A 134 -26.69 -20.09 3.43
C LEU A 134 -26.16 -21.53 3.36
N LEU A 135 -26.68 -22.34 2.44
CA LEU A 135 -26.19 -23.68 2.25
C LEU A 135 -25.00 -23.73 1.33
N SER A 136 -23.93 -24.45 1.72
CA SER A 136 -22.81 -24.77 0.84
C SER A 136 -22.76 -26.26 0.55
N THR A 137 -22.49 -26.63 -0.70
CA THR A 137 -22.45 -28.02 -1.13
C THR A 137 -21.15 -28.33 -1.86
N GLY A 138 -20.86 -29.62 -2.01
CA GLY A 138 -19.80 -30.11 -2.88
C GLY A 138 -19.99 -29.73 -4.35
N LYS A 139 -19.05 -30.13 -5.18
CA LYS A 139 -18.98 -29.75 -6.59
C LYS A 139 -20.23 -30.17 -7.38
N TYR A 140 -20.81 -29.22 -8.14
CA TYR A 140 -21.69 -29.53 -9.26
C TYR A 140 -20.86 -30.13 -10.40
N THR A 141 -21.22 -31.31 -10.87
CA THR A 141 -20.65 -31.88 -12.10
C THR A 141 -21.71 -31.87 -13.18
N SER A 142 -21.50 -31.06 -14.22
CA SER A 142 -22.28 -31.20 -15.47
C SER A 142 -21.85 -32.49 -16.17
N GLY A 143 -22.50 -33.60 -15.87
CA GLY A 143 -22.24 -34.90 -16.43
C GLY A 143 -23.31 -35.91 -16.06
N PRO A 144 -23.34 -37.11 -16.69
CA PRO A 144 -24.36 -38.08 -16.46
C PRO A 144 -24.38 -38.77 -15.07
N ASP A 145 -23.44 -38.40 -14.18
CA ASP A 145 -23.38 -38.91 -12.79
C ASP A 145 -23.94 -37.88 -11.80
N HIS A 146 -25.23 -37.93 -11.54
CA HIS A 146 -26.02 -36.89 -10.83
C HIS A 146 -26.23 -37.13 -9.32
N THR A 147 -25.30 -37.72 -8.62
CA THR A 147 -25.47 -38.21 -7.23
C THR A 147 -25.32 -37.17 -6.11
N GLU A 148 -24.96 -35.91 -6.38
CA GLU A 148 -24.55 -34.99 -5.31
C GLU A 148 -25.62 -34.03 -4.79
N MET A 149 -26.75 -33.81 -5.48
CA MET A 149 -27.80 -32.92 -4.95
C MET A 149 -28.61 -33.55 -3.81
N ASP A 150 -28.64 -34.87 -3.70
CA ASP A 150 -29.33 -35.58 -2.61
C ASP A 150 -28.58 -35.40 -1.27
N SER A 151 -27.24 -35.35 -1.29
CA SER A 151 -26.41 -35.09 -0.08
C SER A 151 -26.58 -33.66 0.47
N VAL A 152 -26.90 -32.70 -0.39
CA VAL A 152 -27.10 -31.28 -0.03
C VAL A 152 -28.32 -31.09 0.86
N LEU A 153 -29.38 -31.81 0.55
CA LEU A 153 -30.65 -31.69 1.27
C LEU A 153 -30.60 -32.41 2.62
N GLU A 154 -29.69 -33.38 2.80
CA GLU A 154 -29.45 -34.07 4.08
C GLU A 154 -28.74 -33.18 5.12
N GLU A 155 -27.98 -32.18 4.65
CA GLU A 155 -27.21 -31.25 5.51
C GLU A 155 -28.05 -30.08 6.09
N VAL A 156 -29.35 -29.96 5.75
CA VAL A 156 -30.20 -28.91 6.29
C VAL A 156 -30.45 -29.12 7.79
N PRO A 157 -29.98 -28.25 8.69
CA PRO A 157 -30.14 -28.41 10.13
C PRO A 157 -31.65 -28.52 10.54
N GLY A 158 -32.00 -29.55 11.27
CA GLY A 158 -33.37 -29.82 11.68
C GLY A 158 -34.15 -30.74 10.74
N PHE A 159 -33.51 -31.21 9.68
CA PHE A 159 -34.06 -32.22 8.79
C PHE A 159 -33.63 -33.63 9.26
N ALA A 160 -34.31 -34.20 10.23
CA ALA A 160 -34.13 -35.59 10.64
C ALA A 160 -35.06 -36.49 9.79
N GLY A 161 -34.66 -36.82 8.58
CA GLY A 161 -35.40 -37.77 7.74
C GLY A 161 -34.41 -38.64 6.98
N HIS A 162 -34.31 -39.92 7.38
CA HIS A 162 -33.63 -40.94 6.58
C HIS A 162 -34.30 -41.06 5.22
N ILE A 163 -33.57 -40.78 4.14
CA ILE A 163 -33.95 -41.22 2.80
C ILE A 163 -33.58 -42.70 2.73
N ALA A 164 -34.58 -43.54 2.56
CA ALA A 164 -34.38 -44.99 2.41
C ALA A 164 -33.55 -45.25 1.12
N THR A 165 -32.52 -46.03 1.28
CA THR A 165 -31.52 -46.36 0.28
C THR A 165 -32.00 -47.44 -0.70
N ASP A 166 -32.99 -47.14 -1.53
CA ASP A 166 -33.20 -47.92 -2.74
C ASP A 166 -33.12 -46.98 -3.95
N ALA A 167 -31.93 -46.48 -4.12
CA ALA A 167 -31.59 -45.26 -4.83
C ALA A 167 -31.19 -45.45 -6.30
N SER A 168 -31.15 -46.67 -6.84
CA SER A 168 -30.57 -46.87 -8.19
C SER A 168 -31.48 -46.40 -9.34
N ALA A 169 -32.77 -46.11 -9.08
CA ALA A 169 -33.70 -45.57 -10.09
C ALA A 169 -34.06 -44.10 -9.87
N MET A 170 -33.63 -43.48 -8.76
CA MET A 170 -34.08 -42.14 -8.34
C MET A 170 -33.00 -41.09 -8.28
N THR A 171 -31.73 -41.45 -8.50
CA THR A 171 -30.57 -40.57 -8.51
C THR A 171 -30.55 -39.52 -9.64
N SER A 172 -31.48 -39.60 -10.59
CA SER A 172 -31.58 -38.69 -11.72
C SER A 172 -32.64 -37.58 -11.58
N LEU A 173 -33.23 -37.37 -10.40
CA LEU A 173 -34.42 -36.52 -10.25
C LEU A 173 -34.23 -35.10 -9.73
N ALA A 174 -33.00 -34.71 -9.35
CA ALA A 174 -32.61 -33.30 -9.22
C ALA A 174 -31.63 -32.97 -10.33
N THR A 175 -32.12 -32.82 -11.53
CA THR A 175 -31.29 -32.60 -12.72
C THR A 175 -31.19 -31.10 -13.00
N CYS A 176 -29.99 -30.56 -12.91
CA CYS A 176 -29.69 -29.25 -13.50
C CYS A 176 -29.44 -29.44 -15.01
N PHE A 177 -30.17 -28.71 -15.81
CA PHE A 177 -30.05 -28.75 -17.27
C PHE A 177 -29.21 -27.62 -17.77
N GLU A 178 -28.19 -27.93 -18.59
CA GLU A 178 -27.51 -26.95 -19.41
C GLU A 178 -28.46 -26.35 -20.44
N GLN A 179 -28.21 -25.13 -20.81
CA GLN A 179 -29.05 -24.29 -21.65
C GLN A 179 -29.21 -24.80 -23.09
N GLY A 180 -30.36 -24.49 -23.66
CA GLY A 180 -30.57 -24.40 -25.09
C GLY A 180 -31.91 -24.85 -25.59
N ASP A 181 -32.52 -25.91 -25.07
CA ASP A 181 -33.80 -26.45 -25.49
C ASP A 181 -34.76 -26.64 -24.31
N ASP A 182 -36.05 -26.94 -24.58
CA ASP A 182 -37.09 -27.19 -23.57
C ASP A 182 -36.79 -28.46 -22.76
N ASN A 183 -35.57 -28.60 -22.28
CA ASN A 183 -35.10 -29.77 -21.54
C ASN A 183 -35.83 -29.91 -20.19
N ALA A 184 -36.17 -28.78 -19.56
CA ALA A 184 -36.89 -28.76 -18.30
C ALA A 184 -38.32 -29.34 -18.48
N GLY A 185 -39.05 -28.92 -19.52
CA GLY A 185 -40.39 -29.45 -19.83
C GLY A 185 -40.33 -30.91 -20.26
N ILE A 186 -39.29 -31.32 -21.02
CA ILE A 186 -39.10 -32.74 -21.41
C ILE A 186 -38.87 -33.59 -20.17
N ALA A 187 -38.01 -33.17 -19.24
CA ALA A 187 -37.74 -33.90 -18.00
C ALA A 187 -39.01 -34.05 -17.13
N ILE A 188 -39.74 -32.97 -16.95
CA ILE A 188 -40.98 -32.99 -16.20
C ILE A 188 -41.96 -34.01 -16.80
N ARG A 189 -42.13 -34.00 -18.15
CA ARG A 189 -43.01 -34.98 -18.87
C ARG A 189 -42.49 -36.40 -18.75
N GLN A 190 -41.18 -36.63 -18.80
CA GLN A 190 -40.60 -37.97 -18.63
C GLN A 190 -40.82 -38.50 -17.23
N ILE A 191 -40.62 -37.73 -16.19
CA ILE A 191 -40.87 -38.10 -14.79
C ILE A 191 -42.37 -38.41 -14.61
N GLN A 192 -43.22 -37.59 -15.19
CA GLN A 192 -44.66 -37.80 -15.14
C GLN A 192 -45.06 -39.12 -15.81
N SER A 193 -44.48 -39.44 -16.96
CA SER A 193 -44.68 -40.73 -17.64
C SER A 193 -44.19 -41.94 -16.81
N LEU A 194 -43.06 -41.80 -16.11
CA LEU A 194 -42.54 -42.86 -15.23
C LEU A 194 -43.45 -43.09 -14.04
N LEU A 195 -44.04 -42.03 -13.47
CA LEU A 195 -45.04 -42.12 -12.41
C LEU A 195 -46.33 -42.79 -12.86
N ASP A 196 -46.79 -42.51 -14.09
CA ASP A 196 -48.02 -43.11 -14.67
C ASP A 196 -47.83 -44.59 -15.02
N GLN A 197 -46.58 -45.03 -15.16
CA GLN A 197 -46.22 -46.43 -15.37
C GLN A 197 -45.86 -47.18 -14.07
N ASP A 198 -46.09 -46.60 -12.89
CA ASP A 198 -45.69 -47.13 -11.58
C ASP A 198 -44.17 -47.47 -11.50
N LYS A 199 -43.34 -46.80 -12.32
CA LYS A 199 -41.87 -46.93 -12.34
C LYS A 199 -41.16 -45.91 -11.47
N ALA A 200 -41.86 -44.96 -10.89
CA ALA A 200 -41.35 -43.96 -9.93
C ALA A 200 -42.32 -43.81 -8.76
N ASP A 201 -41.79 -43.48 -7.57
CA ASP A 201 -42.56 -43.33 -6.35
C ASP A 201 -43.09 -41.89 -6.16
N THR A 202 -44.41 -41.74 -6.14
CA THR A 202 -45.07 -40.44 -5.87
C THR A 202 -44.73 -39.88 -4.48
N ALA A 203 -44.52 -40.76 -3.49
CA ALA A 203 -44.18 -40.32 -2.13
C ALA A 203 -42.78 -39.67 -2.11
N ALA A 204 -41.82 -40.23 -2.84
CA ALA A 204 -40.49 -39.70 -2.96
C ALA A 204 -40.45 -38.30 -3.65
N ILE A 205 -41.21 -38.11 -4.72
CA ILE A 205 -41.32 -36.80 -5.40
C ILE A 205 -41.94 -35.75 -4.46
N THR A 206 -42.99 -36.15 -3.72
CA THR A 206 -43.62 -35.27 -2.74
C THR A 206 -42.64 -34.89 -1.62
N LEU A 207 -41.83 -35.83 -1.14
CA LEU A 207 -40.80 -35.60 -0.14
C LEU A 207 -39.77 -34.61 -0.67
N ARG A 208 -39.26 -34.78 -1.90
CA ARG A 208 -38.29 -33.85 -2.52
C ARG A 208 -38.86 -32.44 -2.69
N ALA A 209 -40.08 -32.30 -3.20
CA ALA A 209 -40.74 -31.01 -3.27
C ALA A 209 -40.86 -30.36 -1.89
N ARG A 210 -41.16 -31.14 -0.86
CA ARG A 210 -41.22 -30.70 0.54
C ARG A 210 -39.83 -30.21 1.01
N MET A 211 -38.75 -30.91 0.69
CA MET A 211 -37.40 -30.56 1.07
C MET A 211 -36.97 -29.25 0.42
N ILE A 212 -37.20 -29.05 -0.87
CA ILE A 212 -36.92 -27.82 -1.59
C ILE A 212 -37.73 -26.64 -1.04
N LEU A 213 -39.00 -26.83 -0.72
CA LEU A 213 -39.81 -25.81 -0.06
C LEU A 213 -39.27 -25.48 1.36
N ALA A 214 -38.77 -26.51 2.08
CA ALA A 214 -38.14 -26.32 3.38
C ALA A 214 -36.84 -25.50 3.26
N LEU A 215 -35.99 -25.77 2.27
CA LEU A 215 -34.80 -25.01 1.95
C LEU A 215 -35.16 -23.55 1.67
N LYS A 216 -36.14 -23.30 0.81
CA LYS A 216 -36.61 -21.94 0.50
C LYS A 216 -37.10 -21.18 1.74
N TYR A 217 -37.81 -21.86 2.62
CA TYR A 217 -38.28 -21.30 3.87
C TYR A 217 -37.12 -21.02 4.86
N TRP A 218 -36.18 -21.96 5.00
CA TRP A 218 -35.05 -21.88 5.89
C TRP A 218 -34.08 -20.77 5.45
N SER A 219 -33.80 -20.64 4.16
CA SER A 219 -32.91 -19.63 3.62
C SER A 219 -33.46 -18.19 3.72
N GLY A 220 -34.77 -18.05 3.93
CA GLY A 220 -35.43 -16.75 4.10
C GLY A 220 -35.35 -15.89 2.86
N LEU A 221 -36.19 -16.18 1.87
CA LEU A 221 -36.20 -15.45 0.58
C LEU A 221 -36.42 -13.95 0.79
N GLN A 222 -35.37 -13.17 0.57
CA GLN A 222 -35.40 -11.71 0.62
C GLN A 222 -35.16 -11.14 -0.79
N PRO A 223 -35.73 -9.95 -1.11
CA PRO A 223 -35.35 -9.25 -2.35
C PRO A 223 -33.85 -9.01 -2.40
N ALA A 224 -33.25 -9.24 -3.58
CA ALA A 224 -31.84 -9.01 -3.78
C ALA A 224 -31.52 -7.53 -3.72
N SER A 225 -30.51 -7.14 -2.94
CA SER A 225 -29.97 -5.78 -2.82
C SER A 225 -28.46 -5.88 -2.63
N PRO A 226 -27.65 -5.28 -3.51
CA PRO A 226 -26.20 -5.36 -3.38
C PRO A 226 -25.73 -4.79 -2.05
N ALA A 227 -24.88 -5.53 -1.34
CA ALA A 227 -24.20 -5.04 -0.16
C ALA A 227 -23.13 -4.01 -0.56
N ASP A 228 -22.86 -3.01 0.30
CA ASP A 228 -21.73 -2.10 0.12
C ASP A 228 -20.41 -2.86 0.34
N SER A 229 -19.65 -3.06 -0.73
CA SER A 229 -18.43 -3.89 -0.73
C SER A 229 -17.15 -3.14 -0.30
N SER A 230 -17.26 -1.87 0.12
CA SER A 230 -16.08 -1.03 0.42
C SER A 230 -15.26 -1.54 1.61
N ASP A 231 -15.89 -2.11 2.62
CA ASP A 231 -15.22 -2.61 3.84
C ASP A 231 -14.55 -3.99 3.65
N ASN A 232 -14.83 -4.67 2.54
CA ASN A 232 -14.32 -6.02 2.33
C ASN A 232 -12.88 -6.08 1.86
N LYS A 233 -12.37 -5.06 1.16
CA LYS A 233 -11.00 -5.07 0.61
C LYS A 233 -9.93 -5.17 1.69
N ALA A 234 -10.09 -4.42 2.78
CA ALA A 234 -9.17 -4.47 3.93
C ALA A 234 -9.16 -5.86 4.56
N PHE A 235 -10.34 -6.46 4.74
CA PHE A 235 -10.49 -7.79 5.30
C PHE A 235 -9.93 -8.89 4.38
N ILE A 236 -10.22 -8.83 3.07
CA ILE A 236 -9.67 -9.77 2.08
C ILE A 236 -8.14 -9.71 2.07
N ARG A 237 -7.56 -8.50 2.09
CA ARG A 237 -6.12 -8.32 2.20
C ARG A 237 -5.55 -8.94 3.48
N ASP A 238 -6.26 -8.81 4.60
CA ASP A 238 -5.85 -9.42 5.87
C ASP A 238 -5.89 -10.95 5.83
N LEU A 239 -6.86 -11.56 5.16
CA LEU A 239 -6.88 -13.01 4.88
C LEU A 239 -5.63 -13.45 4.13
N TYR A 240 -5.29 -12.79 3.02
CA TYR A 240 -4.09 -13.11 2.25
C TYR A 240 -2.80 -12.89 3.05
N LYS A 241 -2.75 -11.86 3.89
CA LYS A 241 -1.61 -11.63 4.80
C LYS A 241 -1.37 -12.84 5.72
N HIS A 242 -2.44 -13.43 6.25
CA HIS A 242 -2.36 -14.58 7.14
C HIS A 242 -2.15 -15.93 6.43
N SER A 243 -2.36 -15.98 5.11
CA SER A 243 -2.10 -17.20 4.33
C SER A 243 -0.65 -17.34 3.89
N LEU A 244 0.10 -16.23 3.68
CA LEU A 244 1.48 -16.29 3.21
C LEU A 244 2.35 -17.16 4.11
N THR A 245 2.97 -18.19 3.52
CA THR A 245 3.73 -19.20 4.24
C THR A 245 5.20 -19.14 3.87
N VAL A 246 6.06 -18.90 4.85
CA VAL A 246 7.51 -18.95 4.67
C VAL A 246 7.96 -20.40 4.87
N LEU A 247 8.44 -21.05 3.80
CA LEU A 247 8.90 -22.43 3.83
C LEU A 247 10.40 -22.56 4.14
N ASN A 248 11.22 -21.65 3.57
CA ASN A 248 12.65 -21.55 3.86
C ASN A 248 12.96 -20.15 4.40
N ASN A 249 13.85 -20.07 5.38
CA ASN A 249 14.39 -18.82 5.91
C ASN A 249 15.80 -19.06 6.46
N SER A 250 16.72 -19.44 5.57
CA SER A 250 18.11 -19.68 5.91
C SER A 250 18.78 -18.38 6.34
N ASP A 251 19.60 -18.44 7.36
CA ASP A 251 20.34 -17.29 7.91
C ASP A 251 19.48 -16.06 8.22
N HIS A 252 18.18 -16.29 8.48
CA HIS A 252 17.20 -15.21 8.73
C HIS A 252 17.13 -14.20 7.58
N SER A 253 17.19 -14.66 6.32
CA SER A 253 17.10 -13.85 5.10
C SER A 253 15.78 -13.07 4.99
N ILE A 254 14.72 -13.54 5.68
CA ILE A 254 13.42 -12.85 5.80
C ILE A 254 13.16 -12.55 7.29
N PRO A 255 12.94 -11.26 7.66
CA PRO A 255 12.96 -10.07 6.81
C PRO A 255 14.39 -9.65 6.42
N LEU A 256 14.53 -9.15 5.20
CA LEU A 256 15.78 -8.65 4.66
C LEU A 256 16.25 -7.42 5.44
N LYS A 257 17.41 -7.50 6.07
CA LYS A 257 18.05 -6.44 6.86
C LYS A 257 19.25 -5.84 6.12
N GLY A 258 19.74 -4.71 6.63
CA GLY A 258 20.95 -4.06 6.12
C GLY A 258 20.79 -3.70 4.64
N LEU A 259 19.88 -2.76 4.32
CA LEU A 259 19.60 -2.34 2.95
C LEU A 259 20.70 -1.45 2.37
N GLU A 260 21.50 -0.83 3.25
CA GLU A 260 22.65 -0.02 2.88
C GLU A 260 23.74 -0.86 2.21
N GLY A 261 24.24 -0.39 1.11
CA GLY A 261 25.31 -1.03 0.36
C GLY A 261 24.92 -2.29 -0.41
N LYS A 262 23.65 -2.72 -0.38
CA LYS A 262 23.17 -3.86 -1.15
C LYS A 262 22.58 -3.44 -2.50
N LYS A 263 23.04 -4.10 -3.56
CA LYS A 263 22.39 -4.07 -4.87
C LYS A 263 21.36 -5.18 -4.91
N ILE A 264 20.10 -4.82 -5.16
CA ILE A 264 18.97 -5.74 -5.15
C ILE A 264 18.34 -5.80 -6.53
N ALA A 265 18.31 -6.98 -7.15
CA ALA A 265 17.54 -7.27 -8.34
C ALA A 265 16.16 -7.80 -7.94
N CYS A 266 15.13 -7.41 -8.69
CA CYS A 266 13.80 -7.98 -8.57
C CYS A 266 13.38 -8.57 -9.92
N ILE A 267 13.32 -9.91 -10.02
CA ILE A 267 13.01 -10.60 -11.27
C ILE A 267 11.62 -11.21 -11.24
N ALA A 268 10.84 -10.95 -12.28
CA ALA A 268 9.56 -11.61 -12.52
C ALA A 268 9.79 -12.77 -13.53
N ILE A 269 9.55 -14.00 -13.07
CA ILE A 269 9.75 -15.22 -13.85
C ILE A 269 8.43 -15.69 -14.41
N ASN A 270 8.40 -15.99 -15.73
CA ASN A 270 7.21 -16.26 -16.52
C ASN A 270 6.27 -15.03 -16.62
N HIS A 271 6.87 -13.83 -16.69
CA HIS A 271 6.14 -12.57 -16.82
C HIS A 271 6.90 -11.59 -17.73
N GLN A 272 6.17 -10.70 -18.44
CA GLN A 272 6.74 -9.82 -19.47
C GLN A 272 6.68 -8.33 -19.14
N SER A 273 6.04 -7.95 -18.03
CA SER A 273 5.85 -6.56 -17.59
C SER A 273 6.05 -6.43 -16.09
N THR A 274 6.23 -5.19 -15.62
CA THR A 274 6.36 -4.91 -14.19
C THR A 274 5.14 -5.41 -13.42
N THR A 275 5.39 -6.11 -12.34
CA THR A 275 4.39 -6.73 -11.47
C THR A 275 4.14 -5.88 -10.21
N ALA A 276 3.01 -6.11 -9.53
CA ALA A 276 2.73 -5.45 -8.25
C ALA A 276 3.76 -5.84 -7.16
N PHE A 277 4.37 -7.03 -7.27
CA PHE A 277 5.46 -7.46 -6.40
C PHE A 277 6.70 -6.56 -6.58
N GLN A 278 7.13 -6.30 -7.82
CA GLN A 278 8.27 -5.43 -8.13
C GLN A 278 8.02 -3.98 -7.73
N ASP A 279 6.84 -3.45 -8.04
CA ASP A 279 6.46 -2.08 -7.63
C ASP A 279 6.44 -1.92 -6.11
N MET A 280 5.92 -2.91 -5.38
CA MET A 280 5.90 -2.89 -3.92
C MET A 280 7.30 -3.03 -3.33
N ALA A 281 8.17 -3.87 -3.88
CA ALA A 281 9.57 -3.96 -3.46
C ALA A 281 10.29 -2.61 -3.59
N GLY A 282 10.03 -1.88 -4.68
CA GLY A 282 10.54 -0.53 -4.90
C GLY A 282 10.11 0.52 -3.88
N ASN A 283 9.04 0.29 -3.11
CA ASN A 283 8.66 1.18 -2.01
C ASN A 283 9.58 1.04 -0.78
N TYR A 284 10.25 -0.10 -0.62
CA TYR A 284 11.13 -0.37 0.52
C TYR A 284 12.56 0.09 0.30
N THR A 285 13.07 -0.10 -0.92
CA THR A 285 14.43 0.24 -1.27
C THR A 285 14.57 0.32 -2.80
N ARG A 286 15.74 0.76 -3.28
CA ARG A 286 16.05 0.77 -4.70
C ARG A 286 16.23 -0.66 -5.20
N THR A 287 15.48 -1.04 -6.24
CA THR A 287 15.57 -2.33 -6.93
C THR A 287 15.66 -2.14 -8.42
N ASP A 288 16.43 -2.99 -9.10
CA ASP A 288 16.45 -3.05 -10.56
C ASP A 288 15.58 -4.21 -11.04
N ASN A 289 14.61 -3.93 -11.92
CA ASN A 289 13.60 -4.90 -12.35
C ASN A 289 14.05 -5.66 -13.59
N PHE A 290 13.91 -6.99 -13.55
CA PHE A 290 14.20 -7.91 -14.62
C PHE A 290 13.01 -8.81 -14.92
N PHE A 291 13.03 -9.46 -16.09
CA PHE A 291 12.00 -10.37 -16.55
C PHE A 291 12.66 -11.61 -17.20
N TRP A 292 12.12 -12.78 -16.89
CA TRP A 292 12.46 -14.02 -17.57
C TRP A 292 11.19 -14.71 -18.05
N TYR A 293 11.20 -15.16 -19.30
CA TYR A 293 10.17 -16.01 -19.89
C TYR A 293 10.78 -16.78 -21.07
N PRO A 294 10.23 -17.96 -21.46
CA PRO A 294 10.77 -18.73 -22.58
C PRO A 294 10.92 -17.92 -23.86
N GLY A 295 12.12 -17.86 -24.40
CA GLY A 295 12.42 -17.13 -25.65
C GLY A 295 12.67 -15.63 -25.49
N ALA A 296 12.83 -15.10 -24.28
CA ALA A 296 13.16 -13.69 -24.02
C ALA A 296 14.61 -13.34 -24.40
N ILE A 297 15.45 -13.08 -23.44
CA ILE A 297 16.88 -12.78 -23.61
C ILE A 297 17.66 -14.09 -23.49
N ALA A 298 18.85 -14.18 -24.12
CA ALA A 298 19.74 -15.30 -23.87
C ALA A 298 19.99 -15.45 -22.37
N GLU A 299 19.63 -16.59 -21.79
CA GLU A 299 19.70 -16.87 -20.35
C GLU A 299 21.07 -16.56 -19.77
N ASP A 300 22.17 -16.94 -20.47
CA ASP A 300 23.53 -16.63 -20.05
C ASP A 300 23.79 -15.14 -19.87
N SER A 301 23.22 -14.28 -20.71
CA SER A 301 23.38 -12.83 -20.60
C SER A 301 22.62 -12.27 -19.38
N LEU A 302 21.44 -12.79 -19.10
CA LEU A 302 20.64 -12.39 -17.94
C LEU A 302 21.31 -12.85 -16.64
N LEU A 303 21.77 -14.11 -16.58
CA LEU A 303 22.52 -14.63 -15.44
C LEU A 303 23.80 -13.82 -15.19
N TRP A 304 24.54 -13.48 -16.25
CA TRP A 304 25.74 -12.64 -16.13
C TRP A 304 25.43 -11.25 -15.55
N MET A 305 24.34 -10.62 -15.97
CA MET A 305 23.92 -9.34 -15.38
C MET A 305 23.55 -9.49 -13.90
N LEU A 306 22.81 -10.55 -13.55
CA LEU A 306 22.32 -10.78 -12.19
C LEU A 306 23.43 -11.13 -11.19
N GLN A 307 24.57 -11.66 -11.64
CA GLN A 307 25.76 -11.91 -10.78
C GLN A 307 26.33 -10.65 -10.11
N SER A 308 25.99 -9.45 -10.61
CA SER A 308 26.44 -8.19 -10.01
C SER A 308 25.57 -7.72 -8.82
N TYR A 309 24.52 -8.46 -8.47
CA TYR A 309 23.60 -8.15 -7.37
C TYR A 309 23.88 -9.01 -6.15
N ASP A 310 23.77 -8.38 -4.97
CA ASP A 310 23.98 -9.06 -3.70
C ASP A 310 22.77 -9.93 -3.32
N VAL A 311 21.56 -9.49 -3.70
CA VAL A 311 20.29 -10.19 -3.42
C VAL A 311 19.41 -10.19 -4.66
N ILE A 312 18.83 -11.34 -4.95
CA ILE A 312 17.82 -11.49 -6.01
C ILE A 312 16.47 -11.84 -5.38
N LEU A 313 15.46 -11.01 -5.62
CA LEU A 313 14.07 -11.26 -5.27
C LEU A 313 13.35 -11.82 -6.50
N ALA A 314 12.94 -13.09 -6.47
CA ALA A 314 12.31 -13.74 -7.61
C ALA A 314 10.81 -13.96 -7.35
N GLY A 315 9.95 -13.34 -8.14
CA GLY A 315 8.51 -13.65 -8.22
C GLY A 315 8.26 -14.68 -9.32
N ILE A 316 7.75 -15.86 -8.98
CA ILE A 316 7.53 -16.98 -9.90
C ILE A 316 6.03 -17.16 -10.15
N TYR A 317 5.63 -17.07 -11.42
CA TYR A 317 4.24 -17.07 -11.86
C TYR A 317 3.95 -18.31 -12.71
N THR A 318 3.01 -19.16 -12.30
CA THR A 318 2.63 -20.38 -13.03
C THR A 318 1.52 -20.13 -14.05
N ALA A 319 0.64 -19.17 -13.79
CA ALA A 319 -0.34 -18.69 -14.77
C ALA A 319 0.23 -17.47 -15.50
N GLY A 320 1.10 -17.66 -16.47
CA GLY A 320 1.71 -16.57 -17.21
C GLY A 320 0.76 -15.95 -18.24
N GLN A 321 1.05 -14.70 -18.67
CA GLN A 321 0.42 -14.04 -19.83
C GLN A 321 0.88 -14.67 -21.17
N VAL A 322 1.29 -15.94 -21.15
CA VAL A 322 1.68 -16.72 -22.33
C VAL A 322 0.42 -17.39 -22.88
N PRO A 323 0.21 -17.46 -24.22
CA PRO A 323 -1.02 -17.98 -24.83
C PRO A 323 -1.42 -19.37 -24.29
N GLU A 324 -2.70 -19.63 -24.21
CA GLU A 324 -3.45 -20.74 -23.58
C GLU A 324 -2.95 -22.19 -23.83
N SER A 325 -1.87 -22.41 -24.55
CA SER A 325 -1.37 -23.75 -24.85
C SER A 325 -0.38 -24.34 -23.83
N GLN A 326 -0.01 -23.59 -22.78
CA GLN A 326 0.95 -24.05 -21.76
C GLN A 326 0.53 -23.60 -20.34
N SER A 327 -0.47 -24.22 -19.79
CA SER A 327 -0.72 -24.20 -18.34
C SER A 327 0.32 -25.10 -17.67
N GLY A 328 1.20 -24.54 -16.86
CA GLY A 328 2.21 -25.30 -16.11
C GLY A 328 3.55 -24.56 -15.98
N ILE A 329 4.51 -25.28 -15.45
CA ILE A 329 5.88 -24.80 -15.26
C ILE A 329 6.56 -24.72 -16.64
N PRO A 330 7.04 -23.54 -17.08
CA PRO A 330 7.73 -23.40 -18.36
C PRO A 330 9.01 -24.23 -18.43
N ASP A 331 9.30 -24.78 -19.62
CA ASP A 331 10.56 -25.46 -19.89
C ASP A 331 11.74 -24.53 -19.59
N GLY A 332 12.79 -25.08 -18.96
CA GLY A 332 13.99 -24.32 -18.58
C GLY A 332 13.90 -23.52 -17.29
N MET A 333 12.72 -23.28 -16.73
CA MET A 333 12.55 -22.47 -15.51
C MET A 333 13.33 -23.06 -14.32
N ASP A 334 13.27 -24.36 -14.11
CA ASP A 334 13.96 -25.01 -12.99
C ASP A 334 15.49 -24.91 -13.12
N THR A 335 16.01 -25.08 -14.33
CA THR A 335 17.45 -24.93 -14.63
C THR A 335 17.89 -23.48 -14.37
N PHE A 336 17.10 -22.50 -14.82
CA PHE A 336 17.37 -21.08 -14.61
C PHE A 336 17.38 -20.71 -13.12
N LEU A 337 16.38 -21.16 -12.36
CA LEU A 337 16.30 -20.93 -10.91
C LEU A 337 17.45 -21.59 -10.15
N SER A 338 17.84 -22.80 -10.54
CA SER A 338 18.99 -23.49 -9.97
C SER A 338 20.27 -22.70 -10.18
N SER A 339 20.48 -22.18 -11.40
CA SER A 339 21.66 -21.35 -11.72
C SER A 339 21.66 -20.03 -10.91
N LEU A 340 20.50 -19.43 -10.68
CA LEU A 340 20.39 -18.23 -9.84
C LEU A 340 20.75 -18.51 -8.38
N SER A 341 20.31 -19.64 -7.83
CA SER A 341 20.57 -20.01 -6.42
C SER A 341 22.05 -20.30 -6.14
N GLU A 342 22.83 -20.68 -7.17
CA GLU A 342 24.27 -20.92 -7.04
C GLU A 342 25.11 -19.63 -7.04
N THR A 343 24.57 -18.53 -7.54
CA THR A 343 25.34 -17.31 -7.82
C THR A 343 25.06 -16.14 -6.89
N SER A 344 23.91 -16.12 -6.19
CA SER A 344 23.49 -14.96 -5.38
C SER A 344 22.54 -15.41 -4.27
N HIS A 345 22.36 -14.51 -3.24
CA HIS A 345 21.34 -14.70 -2.22
C HIS A 345 19.94 -14.62 -2.84
N LEU A 346 19.30 -15.76 -3.04
CA LEU A 346 18.01 -15.88 -3.71
C LEU A 346 16.86 -15.96 -2.70
N ILE A 347 15.92 -15.02 -2.78
CA ILE A 347 14.64 -15.05 -2.06
C ILE A 347 13.52 -15.20 -3.09
N SER A 348 12.83 -16.34 -3.07
CA SER A 348 11.79 -16.69 -4.03
C SER A 348 10.39 -16.57 -3.44
N VAL A 349 9.46 -16.09 -4.26
CA VAL A 349 8.02 -16.09 -3.97
C VAL A 349 7.31 -16.89 -5.05
N TYR A 350 6.62 -17.94 -4.67
CA TYR A 350 5.87 -18.80 -5.57
C TYR A 350 4.38 -18.48 -5.55
N PHE A 351 3.86 -18.01 -6.67
CA PHE A 351 2.46 -17.64 -6.88
C PHE A 351 1.68 -18.76 -7.58
N GLY A 352 1.67 -19.97 -7.01
CA GLY A 352 1.08 -21.15 -7.62
C GLY A 352 0.61 -22.20 -6.62
N ASP A 353 0.18 -23.36 -7.15
CA ASP A 353 -0.24 -24.50 -6.34
C ASP A 353 0.96 -25.11 -5.60
N PRO A 354 0.88 -25.31 -4.28
CA PRO A 354 1.96 -25.91 -3.51
C PRO A 354 2.41 -27.29 -4.03
N ASN A 355 1.52 -28.07 -4.63
CA ASN A 355 1.84 -29.39 -5.16
C ASN A 355 2.84 -29.34 -6.35
N GLU A 356 2.90 -28.24 -7.07
CA GLU A 356 3.86 -28.06 -8.18
C GLU A 356 5.31 -27.84 -7.70
N LEU A 357 5.52 -27.43 -6.44
CA LEU A 357 6.85 -27.21 -5.86
C LEU A 357 7.73 -28.47 -5.87
N VAL A 358 7.12 -29.67 -5.90
CA VAL A 358 7.86 -30.93 -5.96
C VAL A 358 8.75 -31.02 -7.21
N SER A 359 8.28 -30.45 -8.31
CA SER A 359 8.92 -30.50 -9.63
C SER A 359 9.88 -29.34 -9.90
N ILE A 360 10.11 -28.43 -8.93
CA ILE A 360 10.98 -27.25 -9.11
C ILE A 360 12.09 -27.27 -8.07
N ASP A 361 13.20 -27.95 -8.39
CA ASP A 361 14.33 -28.11 -7.48
C ASP A 361 15.03 -26.77 -7.17
N GLY A 362 15.13 -25.89 -8.15
CA GLY A 362 15.74 -24.57 -7.99
C GLY A 362 15.04 -23.69 -6.94
N LEU A 363 13.72 -23.79 -6.79
CA LEU A 363 12.99 -23.12 -5.71
C LEU A 363 13.35 -23.65 -4.33
N ARG A 364 13.54 -24.96 -4.22
CA ARG A 364 13.90 -25.61 -2.95
C ARG A 364 15.27 -25.22 -2.45
N SER A 365 16.13 -24.73 -3.33
CA SER A 365 17.49 -24.24 -3.04
C SER A 365 17.52 -22.78 -2.61
N SER A 366 16.42 -22.01 -2.77
CA SER A 366 16.35 -20.61 -2.35
C SER A 366 16.55 -20.46 -0.84
N GLU A 367 17.34 -19.47 -0.43
CA GLU A 367 17.57 -19.16 1.00
C GLU A 367 16.27 -18.75 1.71
N GLY A 368 15.48 -17.90 1.05
CA GLY A 368 14.14 -17.56 1.44
C GLY A 368 13.13 -18.11 0.43
N LEU A 369 12.11 -18.84 0.89
CA LEU A 369 11.03 -19.32 0.04
C LEU A 369 9.70 -19.00 0.66
N ILE A 370 8.90 -18.20 -0.05
CA ILE A 370 7.54 -17.81 0.33
C ILE A 370 6.55 -18.47 -0.64
N LEU A 371 5.55 -19.14 -0.08
CA LEU A 371 4.41 -19.66 -0.82
C LEU A 371 3.22 -18.73 -0.69
N ALA A 372 2.70 -18.25 -1.82
CA ALA A 372 1.59 -17.30 -1.90
C ALA A 372 0.28 -17.94 -2.39
N TYR A 373 0.29 -19.22 -2.81
CA TYR A 373 -0.84 -20.08 -3.21
C TYR A 373 -1.58 -19.67 -4.49
N GLN A 374 -1.59 -18.40 -4.83
CA GLN A 374 -2.25 -17.89 -6.04
C GLN A 374 -1.71 -16.52 -6.42
N GLN A 375 -1.85 -16.16 -7.69
CA GLN A 375 -1.50 -14.85 -8.20
C GLN A 375 -2.66 -13.89 -8.11
N ASN A 376 -2.48 -12.77 -7.42
CA ASN A 376 -3.33 -11.58 -7.48
C ASN A 376 -2.59 -10.39 -6.84
N ILE A 377 -3.14 -9.18 -6.99
CA ILE A 377 -2.51 -7.97 -6.48
C ILE A 377 -2.23 -8.01 -4.97
N TYR A 378 -3.08 -8.68 -4.17
CA TYR A 378 -2.89 -8.78 -2.72
C TYR A 378 -1.68 -9.66 -2.38
N THR A 379 -1.58 -10.84 -2.99
CA THR A 379 -0.48 -11.77 -2.73
C THR A 379 0.85 -11.21 -3.19
N GLU A 380 0.89 -10.55 -4.34
CA GLU A 380 2.08 -9.91 -4.88
C GLU A 380 2.59 -8.78 -3.98
N GLU A 381 1.73 -7.83 -3.62
CA GLU A 381 2.11 -6.73 -2.73
C GLU A 381 2.49 -7.21 -1.32
N LEU A 382 1.77 -8.18 -0.77
CA LEU A 382 2.02 -8.69 0.58
C LEU A 382 3.31 -9.53 0.64
N ALA A 383 3.64 -10.27 -0.41
CA ALA A 383 4.88 -11.03 -0.46
C ALA A 383 6.12 -10.11 -0.41
N ALA A 384 6.11 -9.00 -1.14
CA ALA A 384 7.17 -8.01 -1.03
C ALA A 384 7.23 -7.41 0.39
N GLN A 385 6.10 -7.06 0.98
CA GLN A 385 6.06 -6.55 2.36
C GLN A 385 6.59 -7.56 3.38
N LEU A 386 6.35 -8.84 3.17
CA LEU A 386 6.87 -9.92 4.01
C LEU A 386 8.40 -9.99 3.93
N ILE A 387 8.97 -9.93 2.73
CA ILE A 387 10.43 -9.93 2.52
C ILE A 387 11.08 -8.76 3.27
N PHE A 388 10.49 -7.57 3.24
CA PHE A 388 11.05 -6.38 3.89
C PHE A 388 10.60 -6.20 5.34
N GLY A 389 9.76 -7.09 5.89
CA GLY A 389 9.32 -7.05 7.29
C GLY A 389 8.29 -5.95 7.60
N GLY A 390 7.58 -5.45 6.60
CA GLY A 390 6.37 -4.67 6.79
C GLY A 390 5.27 -5.52 7.43
N ILE A 391 5.19 -6.79 7.02
CA ILE A 391 4.35 -7.83 7.65
C ILE A 391 5.20 -9.03 8.04
N GLY A 392 4.65 -9.92 8.87
CA GLY A 392 5.29 -11.18 9.27
C GLY A 392 4.63 -12.40 8.64
N GLY A 393 5.39 -13.46 8.40
CA GLY A 393 4.89 -14.75 7.97
C GLY A 393 4.19 -15.47 9.12
N GLN A 394 2.94 -15.91 8.90
CA GLN A 394 2.13 -16.59 9.89
C GLN A 394 1.47 -17.86 9.34
N GLY A 395 1.38 -17.99 8.02
CA GLY A 395 0.76 -19.11 7.35
C GLY A 395 1.44 -20.45 7.65
N ARG A 396 0.68 -21.52 7.54
CA ARG A 396 1.15 -22.89 7.67
C ARG A 396 0.70 -23.69 6.46
N LEU A 397 1.60 -24.54 5.95
CA LEU A 397 1.31 -25.36 4.79
C LEU A 397 0.10 -26.30 5.07
N PRO A 398 -0.99 -26.20 4.30
CA PRO A 398 -2.20 -26.96 4.61
C PRO A 398 -2.12 -28.44 4.27
N VAL A 399 -1.23 -28.82 3.35
CA VAL A 399 -1.03 -30.20 2.85
C VAL A 399 0.44 -30.55 2.90
N ALA A 400 0.77 -31.83 2.98
CA ALA A 400 2.15 -32.28 2.82
C ALA A 400 2.52 -32.25 1.32
N ILE A 401 3.64 -31.60 0.99
CA ILE A 401 4.18 -31.55 -0.37
C ILE A 401 5.27 -32.62 -0.53
N SER A 402 6.11 -32.79 0.48
CA SER A 402 7.21 -33.74 0.49
C SER A 402 7.67 -33.98 1.95
N ASP A 403 8.62 -34.88 2.15
CA ASP A 403 9.22 -35.11 3.48
C ASP A 403 9.90 -33.84 4.04
N LYS A 404 10.42 -32.97 3.20
CA LYS A 404 11.00 -31.67 3.60
C LYS A 404 9.91 -30.65 4.00
N TYR A 405 8.75 -30.74 3.38
CA TYR A 405 7.61 -29.81 3.60
C TYR A 405 6.36 -30.58 4.00
N PRO A 406 6.27 -31.09 5.23
CA PRO A 406 5.06 -31.74 5.76
C PRO A 406 3.95 -30.71 6.01
N ALA A 407 2.72 -31.16 6.12
CA ALA A 407 1.59 -30.32 6.52
C ALA A 407 1.88 -29.64 7.88
N GLY A 408 1.47 -28.39 8.02
CA GLY A 408 1.68 -27.57 9.22
C GLY A 408 3.03 -26.85 9.28
N VAL A 409 3.95 -27.11 8.34
CA VAL A 409 5.23 -26.39 8.30
C VAL A 409 5.05 -24.92 7.90
N GLY A 410 5.89 -24.06 8.43
CA GLY A 410 5.95 -22.63 8.13
C GLY A 410 6.76 -21.90 9.19
N VAL A 411 7.58 -20.95 8.76
CA VAL A 411 8.43 -20.15 9.63
C VAL A 411 7.74 -18.85 9.97
N SER A 412 7.60 -18.53 11.26
CA SER A 412 7.11 -17.21 11.67
C SER A 412 8.25 -16.19 11.59
N THR A 413 7.98 -15.02 11.04
CA THR A 413 8.97 -13.95 10.88
C THR A 413 8.53 -12.68 11.60
N PRO A 414 9.47 -11.78 12.01
CA PRO A 414 9.15 -10.49 12.57
C PRO A 414 8.27 -9.63 11.63
N ALA A 415 7.38 -8.85 12.23
CA ALA A 415 6.52 -7.90 11.54
C ALA A 415 6.79 -6.47 12.01
N ASN A 416 6.30 -5.50 11.24
CA ASN A 416 6.29 -4.08 11.61
C ASN A 416 7.68 -3.48 11.89
N ILE A 417 8.75 -4.09 11.38
CA ILE A 417 10.09 -3.48 11.45
C ILE A 417 10.23 -2.30 10.49
N ARG A 418 9.46 -2.30 9.38
CA ARG A 418 9.32 -1.21 8.42
C ARG A 418 7.85 -0.88 8.19
N LEU A 419 7.59 0.18 7.43
CA LEU A 419 6.24 0.55 7.01
C LEU A 419 5.54 -0.64 6.33
N GLN A 420 4.27 -0.85 6.70
CA GLN A 420 3.34 -1.70 5.97
C GLN A 420 2.52 -0.82 5.03
N TYR A 421 2.12 -1.31 3.86
CA TYR A 421 1.16 -0.64 2.96
C TYR A 421 -0.18 -1.36 3.07
N ALA A 422 -1.21 -0.67 3.55
CA ALA A 422 -2.48 -1.27 3.94
C ALA A 422 -3.68 -0.38 3.60
N TYR A 423 -4.88 -0.92 3.76
CA TYR A 423 -6.10 -0.11 3.70
C TYR A 423 -6.29 0.68 5.00
N PRO A 424 -6.91 1.87 4.96
CA PRO A 424 -7.15 2.71 6.14
C PRO A 424 -7.84 1.99 7.29
N GLU A 425 -8.77 1.09 6.99
CA GLU A 425 -9.52 0.30 7.97
C GLU A 425 -8.61 -0.58 8.84
N ASN A 426 -7.50 -1.09 8.28
CA ASN A 426 -6.51 -1.88 9.03
C ASN A 426 -5.82 -1.06 10.13
N ALA A 427 -5.76 0.25 9.97
CA ALA A 427 -5.20 1.17 10.96
C ALA A 427 -6.27 1.92 11.78
N GLY A 428 -7.54 1.53 11.71
CA GLY A 428 -8.65 2.19 12.40
C GLY A 428 -8.97 3.57 11.84
N ILE A 429 -8.91 3.73 10.51
CA ILE A 429 -9.27 4.94 9.80
C ILE A 429 -10.36 4.61 8.77
N SER A 430 -11.36 5.46 8.64
CA SER A 430 -12.37 5.33 7.59
C SER A 430 -11.82 5.78 6.25
N SER A 431 -11.63 4.86 5.31
CA SER A 431 -11.16 5.15 3.94
C SER A 431 -12.07 6.16 3.23
N ARG A 432 -13.37 6.02 3.40
CA ARG A 432 -14.35 6.92 2.80
C ARG A 432 -14.21 8.35 3.32
N LYS A 433 -14.16 8.54 4.66
CA LYS A 433 -14.01 9.86 5.27
C LYS A 433 -12.66 10.47 4.91
N LEU A 434 -11.57 9.71 5.06
CA LEU A 434 -10.22 10.17 4.77
C LEU A 434 -10.09 10.65 3.32
N LYS A 435 -10.48 9.80 2.37
CA LYS A 435 -10.40 10.13 0.94
C LYS A 435 -11.26 11.37 0.60
N GLN A 436 -12.50 11.40 1.04
CA GLN A 436 -13.45 12.49 0.73
C GLN A 436 -12.96 13.82 1.29
N LYS A 437 -12.49 13.85 2.55
CA LYS A 437 -12.02 15.08 3.20
C LYS A 437 -10.71 15.58 2.57
N ILE A 438 -9.71 14.70 2.37
CA ILE A 438 -8.44 15.10 1.75
C ILE A 438 -8.67 15.56 0.31
N ASP A 439 -9.42 14.79 -0.50
CA ASP A 439 -9.72 15.17 -1.89
C ASP A 439 -10.39 16.56 -1.95
N SER A 440 -11.28 16.89 -1.02
CA SER A 440 -11.95 18.19 -0.97
C SER A 440 -10.97 19.33 -0.71
N VAL A 441 -10.10 19.21 0.32
CA VAL A 441 -9.12 20.25 0.66
C VAL A 441 -8.10 20.43 -0.46
N VAL A 442 -7.55 19.32 -0.99
CA VAL A 442 -6.55 19.37 -2.07
C VAL A 442 -7.14 19.96 -3.34
N THR A 443 -8.35 19.54 -3.74
CA THR A 443 -9.01 20.08 -4.94
C THR A 443 -9.32 21.56 -4.77
N GLY A 444 -9.74 21.99 -3.58
CA GLY A 444 -9.91 23.42 -3.28
C GLY A 444 -8.65 24.23 -3.49
N GLY A 445 -7.49 23.71 -3.05
CA GLY A 445 -6.18 24.34 -3.28
C GLY A 445 -5.78 24.39 -4.76
N LEU A 446 -5.99 23.32 -5.52
CA LEU A 446 -5.72 23.28 -6.95
C LEU A 446 -6.58 24.28 -7.73
N VAL A 447 -7.87 24.33 -7.44
CA VAL A 447 -8.84 25.26 -8.09
C VAL A 447 -8.50 26.71 -7.75
N ALA A 448 -8.07 26.99 -6.53
CA ALA A 448 -7.64 28.33 -6.12
C ALA A 448 -6.28 28.73 -6.71
N GLY A 449 -5.53 27.79 -7.31
CA GLY A 449 -4.18 28.02 -7.81
C GLY A 449 -3.13 28.15 -6.71
N ALA A 450 -3.35 27.56 -5.54
CA ALA A 450 -2.38 27.55 -4.44
C ALA A 450 -1.09 26.77 -4.79
N TYR A 451 -1.18 25.81 -5.67
CA TYR A 451 -0.09 25.03 -6.26
C TYR A 451 -0.57 24.32 -7.54
N PRO A 452 0.31 23.97 -8.48
CA PRO A 452 -0.08 23.25 -9.69
C PRO A 452 -0.36 21.77 -9.45
N GLY A 453 0.30 21.18 -8.46
CA GLY A 453 0.13 19.79 -8.05
C GLY A 453 0.75 19.50 -6.69
N CYS A 454 0.43 18.35 -6.13
CA CYS A 454 0.94 17.92 -4.83
C CYS A 454 0.89 16.40 -4.66
N GLU A 455 1.60 15.94 -3.64
CA GLU A 455 1.58 14.56 -3.19
C GLU A 455 1.26 14.50 -1.69
N VAL A 456 0.38 13.58 -1.30
CA VAL A 456 -0.06 13.36 0.08
C VAL A 456 0.19 11.91 0.45
N ILE A 457 0.94 11.68 1.53
CA ILE A 457 1.11 10.35 2.09
C ILE A 457 0.88 10.38 3.61
N VAL A 458 0.15 9.38 4.10
CA VAL A 458 -0.20 9.23 5.52
C VAL A 458 0.07 7.81 5.96
N ALA A 459 0.76 7.65 7.08
CA ALA A 459 0.84 6.39 7.80
C ALA A 459 0.22 6.53 9.19
N ARG A 460 -0.44 5.46 9.68
CA ARG A 460 -0.89 5.30 11.05
C ARG A 460 -0.56 3.90 11.55
N LYS A 461 -0.10 3.78 12.81
CA LYS A 461 0.32 2.50 13.43
C LYS A 461 1.37 1.76 12.59
N GLY A 462 2.23 2.52 11.88
CA GLY A 462 3.22 1.96 10.98
C GLY A 462 2.69 1.48 9.62
N MET A 463 1.42 1.75 9.30
CA MET A 463 0.77 1.38 8.04
C MET A 463 0.53 2.60 7.17
N VAL A 464 1.08 2.62 5.97
CA VAL A 464 0.74 3.61 4.93
C VAL A 464 -0.69 3.33 4.48
N VAL A 465 -1.59 4.24 4.81
CA VAL A 465 -3.04 4.11 4.60
C VAL A 465 -3.59 5.04 3.53
N PHE A 466 -2.79 6.01 3.12
CA PHE A 466 -3.13 6.94 2.05
C PHE A 466 -1.87 7.37 1.33
N HIS A 467 -1.84 7.27 0.01
CA HIS A 467 -0.76 7.75 -0.84
C HIS A 467 -1.32 8.14 -2.19
N LYS A 468 -1.45 9.44 -2.43
CA LYS A 468 -2.09 9.95 -3.64
C LYS A 468 -1.40 11.21 -4.17
N THR A 469 -1.30 11.28 -5.48
CA THR A 469 -0.80 12.42 -6.25
C THR A 469 -1.98 13.17 -6.89
N TYR A 470 -1.81 14.48 -7.09
CA TYR A 470 -2.83 15.36 -7.63
C TYR A 470 -2.20 16.41 -8.53
N GLY A 471 -2.86 16.75 -9.61
CA GLY A 471 -2.47 17.82 -10.52
C GLY A 471 -1.18 17.54 -11.27
N TYR A 472 -0.41 18.59 -11.57
CA TYR A 472 0.68 18.59 -12.51
C TYR A 472 1.93 19.24 -11.92
N HIS A 473 3.09 19.05 -12.58
CA HIS A 473 4.33 19.74 -12.19
C HIS A 473 4.21 21.27 -12.32
N THR A 474 3.44 21.73 -13.30
CA THR A 474 3.26 23.15 -13.66
C THR A 474 1.81 23.44 -14.06
N PHE A 475 1.40 24.70 -14.04
CA PHE A 475 0.03 25.09 -14.41
C PHE A 475 -0.30 24.91 -15.89
N ASP A 476 0.68 24.64 -16.78
CA ASP A 476 0.42 24.29 -18.17
C ASP A 476 0.00 22.80 -18.37
N ALA A 477 -0.11 22.04 -17.28
CA ALA A 477 -0.70 20.71 -17.22
C ALA A 477 -0.10 19.68 -18.21
N ARG A 478 1.23 19.66 -18.38
CA ARG A 478 1.92 18.76 -19.31
C ARG A 478 2.42 17.46 -18.69
N ILE A 479 2.83 17.52 -17.43
CA ILE A 479 3.42 16.39 -16.71
C ILE A 479 2.63 16.18 -15.43
N ASP A 480 1.94 15.04 -15.31
CA ASP A 480 1.20 14.63 -14.12
C ASP A 480 2.19 14.39 -12.97
N VAL A 481 1.78 14.76 -11.75
CA VAL A 481 2.55 14.41 -10.55
C VAL A 481 2.55 12.90 -10.34
N GLN A 482 3.74 12.33 -10.15
CA GLN A 482 3.95 10.91 -9.92
C GLN A 482 4.49 10.65 -8.50
N LYS A 483 4.22 9.46 -7.94
CA LYS A 483 4.71 9.06 -6.60
C LYS A 483 6.23 8.97 -6.47
N LYS A 484 6.95 8.97 -7.58
CA LYS A 484 8.41 8.93 -7.64
C LYS A 484 9.03 10.30 -7.89
N ASP A 485 8.26 11.37 -7.91
CA ASP A 485 8.75 12.71 -8.15
C ASP A 485 9.51 13.27 -6.96
N LEU A 486 10.58 14.01 -7.26
CA LEU A 486 11.44 14.65 -6.28
C LEU A 486 11.02 16.11 -6.08
N TYR A 487 10.76 16.47 -4.84
CA TYR A 487 10.42 17.82 -4.44
C TYR A 487 11.55 18.48 -3.64
N ASP A 488 11.82 19.76 -3.87
CA ASP A 488 12.65 20.56 -3.00
C ASP A 488 11.98 20.72 -1.63
N LEU A 489 12.58 20.18 -0.60
CA LEU A 489 12.03 20.15 0.75
C LEU A 489 12.10 21.48 1.48
N ALA A 490 12.86 22.46 0.95
CA ALA A 490 13.14 23.75 1.61
C ALA A 490 13.52 23.53 3.08
N SER A 491 12.85 24.23 4.02
CA SER A 491 13.21 24.15 5.45
C SER A 491 12.94 22.80 6.13
N VAL A 492 12.18 21.87 5.53
CA VAL A 492 12.12 20.49 6.04
C VAL A 492 13.50 19.82 6.00
N THR A 493 14.43 20.33 5.17
CA THR A 493 15.86 19.96 5.18
C THR A 493 16.47 20.09 6.58
N LYS A 494 16.08 21.11 7.38
CA LYS A 494 16.67 21.36 8.71
C LYS A 494 16.56 20.14 9.62
N VAL A 495 15.39 19.53 9.63
CA VAL A 495 15.09 18.36 10.49
C VAL A 495 15.42 17.04 9.80
N SER A 496 15.43 17.00 8.48
CA SER A 496 15.73 15.79 7.70
C SER A 496 17.23 15.61 7.40
N GLY A 497 17.99 16.69 7.38
CA GLY A 497 19.42 16.70 7.10
C GLY A 497 20.25 16.93 8.37
N PRO A 498 20.67 18.19 8.65
CA PRO A 498 21.66 18.44 9.70
C PRO A 498 21.18 17.99 11.08
N LEU A 499 19.90 18.13 11.43
CA LEU A 499 19.41 17.70 12.73
C LEU A 499 19.54 16.19 12.91
N ALA A 500 19.19 15.40 11.90
CA ALA A 500 19.39 13.96 11.90
C ALA A 500 20.86 13.58 12.14
N GLY A 501 21.77 14.24 11.44
CA GLY A 501 23.21 14.05 11.62
C GLY A 501 23.71 14.47 13.00
N LEU A 502 23.23 15.59 13.55
CA LEU A 502 23.61 16.05 14.89
C LEU A 502 23.10 15.12 16.00
N MET A 503 21.87 14.61 15.88
CA MET A 503 21.34 13.62 16.80
C MET A 503 22.19 12.33 16.82
N LEU A 504 22.63 11.89 15.65
CA LEU A 504 23.49 10.72 15.55
C LEU A 504 24.86 10.99 16.14
N LEU A 505 25.49 12.14 15.86
CA LEU A 505 26.78 12.53 16.45
C LEU A 505 26.69 12.72 17.98
N GLU A 506 25.56 13.19 18.50
CA GLU A 506 25.34 13.28 19.94
C GLU A 506 25.24 11.89 20.58
N SER A 507 24.60 10.95 19.90
CA SER A 507 24.58 9.55 20.35
C SER A 507 25.98 8.89 20.39
N MET A 508 26.88 9.34 19.56
CA MET A 508 28.29 8.92 19.50
C MET A 508 29.17 9.67 20.52
N GLY A 509 28.62 10.64 21.26
CA GLY A 509 29.38 11.48 22.19
C GLY A 509 30.30 12.51 21.53
N LEU A 510 30.18 12.72 20.20
CA LEU A 510 31.01 13.68 19.44
C LEU A 510 30.40 15.08 19.41
N PHE A 511 29.13 15.23 19.73
CA PHE A 511 28.39 16.48 19.75
C PHE A 511 27.53 16.57 21.01
N SER A 512 27.20 17.78 21.45
CA SER A 512 26.21 17.99 22.52
C SER A 512 25.41 19.26 22.28
N HIS A 513 24.08 19.16 22.41
CA HIS A 513 23.19 20.32 22.36
C HIS A 513 23.45 21.33 23.49
N ALA A 514 24.10 20.94 24.59
CA ALA A 514 24.50 21.81 25.68
C ALA A 514 25.85 22.50 25.44
N GLY A 515 26.56 22.18 24.35
CA GLY A 515 27.84 22.82 23.97
C GLY A 515 27.63 24.18 23.35
N ARG A 516 28.75 24.87 23.10
CA ARG A 516 28.79 26.21 22.48
C ARG A 516 29.11 26.09 21.00
N LEU A 517 28.67 27.06 20.20
CA LEU A 517 28.91 27.07 18.75
C LEU A 517 30.40 26.97 18.42
N ALA A 518 31.27 27.71 19.15
CA ALA A 518 32.71 27.70 18.91
C ALA A 518 33.41 26.38 19.23
N ASP A 519 32.80 25.50 20.01
CA ASP A 519 33.37 24.17 20.31
C ASP A 519 33.36 23.29 19.05
N TYR A 520 32.33 23.44 18.21
CA TYR A 520 32.11 22.63 17.00
C TYR A 520 32.41 23.40 15.72
N CYS A 521 32.36 24.72 15.76
CA CYS A 521 32.68 25.61 14.62
C CYS A 521 33.80 26.62 14.98
N PRO A 522 35.06 26.18 14.92
CA PRO A 522 36.20 27.04 15.32
C PRO A 522 36.30 28.36 14.53
N SER A 523 35.70 28.44 13.35
CA SER A 523 35.67 29.68 12.54
C SER A 523 34.87 30.81 13.21
N MET A 524 34.01 30.48 14.20
CA MET A 524 33.24 31.47 14.96
C MET A 524 33.99 32.03 16.17
N LYS A 525 35.13 31.44 16.57
CA LYS A 525 35.96 31.97 17.65
C LYS A 525 36.27 33.45 17.43
N GLY A 526 36.21 34.22 18.52
CA GLY A 526 36.47 35.67 18.49
C GLY A 526 35.34 36.49 17.85
N SER A 527 34.13 35.96 17.76
CA SER A 527 32.91 36.70 17.43
C SER A 527 31.92 36.63 18.60
N ASP A 528 30.91 37.49 18.58
CA ASP A 528 29.78 37.51 19.51
C ASP A 528 28.93 36.19 19.46
N LYS A 529 29.19 35.33 18.47
CA LYS A 529 28.51 34.06 18.29
C LYS A 529 29.26 32.87 18.87
N ALA A 530 30.50 33.07 19.31
CA ALA A 530 31.32 31.98 19.80
C ALA A 530 30.68 31.22 20.99
N ASP A 531 30.09 31.98 21.89
CA ASP A 531 29.50 31.45 23.15
C ASP A 531 28.00 31.17 23.06
N LEU A 532 27.39 31.22 21.87
CA LEU A 532 26.00 30.82 21.70
C LEU A 532 25.83 29.34 22.02
N GLU A 533 24.88 29.00 22.89
CA GLU A 533 24.55 27.63 23.18
C GLU A 533 23.81 26.98 21.97
N ILE A 534 24.19 25.78 21.64
CA ILE A 534 23.55 25.02 20.54
C ILE A 534 22.04 24.87 20.79
N LYS A 535 21.63 24.65 22.05
CA LYS A 535 20.23 24.60 22.45
C LYS A 535 19.46 25.88 22.07
N ASP A 536 20.01 27.05 22.35
CA ASP A 536 19.39 28.35 22.00
C ASP A 536 19.28 28.50 20.48
N ILE A 537 20.31 28.06 19.75
CA ILE A 537 20.34 28.09 18.28
C ILE A 537 19.24 27.21 17.70
N LEU A 538 19.15 25.96 18.16
CA LEU A 538 18.18 24.98 17.65
C LEU A 538 16.72 25.32 18.01
N THR A 539 16.53 26.17 19.02
CA THR A 539 15.19 26.67 19.44
C THR A 539 14.88 28.06 18.90
N HIS A 540 15.74 28.60 18.00
CA HIS A 540 15.59 29.92 17.39
C HIS A 540 15.53 31.10 18.40
N GLN A 541 16.20 31.00 19.57
CA GLN A 541 16.23 32.07 20.57
C GLN A 541 17.64 32.54 20.92
N ALA A 542 18.60 32.29 20.02
CA ALA A 542 19.97 32.70 20.16
C ALA A 542 20.23 34.18 19.75
N GLY A 543 19.23 34.94 19.32
CA GLY A 543 19.36 36.27 18.81
C GLY A 543 20.02 36.35 17.43
N LEU A 544 20.05 35.26 16.68
CA LEU A 544 20.62 35.25 15.34
C LEU A 544 19.70 35.99 14.36
N TYR A 545 20.33 36.71 13.42
CA TYR A 545 19.60 37.40 12.37
C TYR A 545 18.77 36.40 11.54
N PRO A 546 17.52 36.74 11.13
CA PRO A 546 16.64 35.79 10.45
C PRO A 546 17.23 35.25 9.14
N TRP A 547 17.68 36.12 8.26
CA TRP A 547 18.10 35.79 6.90
C TRP A 547 19.05 36.85 6.31
N ILE A 548 20.03 36.46 5.49
CA ILE A 548 20.96 37.33 4.79
C ILE A 548 20.89 37.06 3.28
N PRO A 549 20.55 38.07 2.44
CA PRO A 549 20.47 37.92 0.99
C PRO A 549 21.87 37.90 0.35
N TYR A 550 22.65 36.84 0.53
CA TYR A 550 24.01 36.72 0.04
C TYR A 550 24.17 36.99 -1.45
N TRP A 551 23.17 36.63 -2.25
CA TRP A 551 23.13 36.76 -3.70
C TRP A 551 23.17 38.23 -4.17
N GLU A 552 22.59 39.17 -3.44
CA GLU A 552 22.55 40.60 -3.82
C GLU A 552 23.93 41.16 -4.07
N THR A 553 24.91 40.70 -3.32
CA THR A 553 26.32 41.17 -3.51
C THR A 553 26.89 40.72 -4.84
N THR A 554 26.29 39.73 -5.51
CA THR A 554 26.73 39.10 -6.77
C THR A 554 26.06 39.72 -8.01
N VAL A 555 25.01 40.52 -7.79
CA VAL A 555 24.20 41.16 -8.84
C VAL A 555 24.43 42.68 -8.81
N LYS A 556 24.44 43.35 -9.96
CA LYS A 556 24.42 44.80 -10.10
C LYS A 556 23.02 45.34 -9.84
N LYS A 557 22.88 46.64 -9.56
CA LYS A 557 21.55 47.32 -9.45
C LYS A 557 20.70 47.13 -10.72
N SER A 558 21.32 46.94 -11.89
CA SER A 558 20.65 46.65 -13.14
C SER A 558 20.17 45.20 -13.28
N GLY A 559 20.30 44.34 -12.25
CA GLY A 559 19.98 42.93 -12.30
C GLY A 559 20.99 42.02 -13.00
N ILE A 560 22.07 42.56 -13.57
CA ILE A 560 23.07 41.76 -14.28
C ILE A 560 24.07 41.16 -13.29
N HIS A 561 24.46 39.90 -13.47
CA HIS A 561 25.48 39.23 -12.70
C HIS A 561 26.83 39.97 -12.76
N LYS A 562 27.48 40.10 -11.63
CA LYS A 562 28.87 40.64 -11.60
C LYS A 562 29.83 39.52 -12.03
N SER A 563 30.48 39.70 -13.17
CA SER A 563 31.39 38.71 -13.78
C SER A 563 32.55 38.26 -12.90
N ARG A 564 32.88 39.04 -11.84
CA ARG A 564 33.89 38.66 -10.83
C ARG A 564 33.39 37.55 -9.88
N PHE A 565 32.10 37.32 -9.79
CA PHE A 565 31.49 36.31 -8.92
C PHE A 565 30.80 35.18 -9.70
N ILE A 566 30.18 35.45 -10.84
CA ILE A 566 29.38 34.53 -11.61
C ILE A 566 29.90 34.48 -13.06
N LYS A 567 29.95 33.25 -13.61
CA LYS A 567 30.20 32.88 -15.00
C LYS A 567 29.13 31.96 -15.54
N HIS A 568 29.03 31.85 -16.88
CA HIS A 568 28.10 30.95 -17.56
C HIS A 568 28.74 29.63 -18.00
N ASP A 569 30.04 29.50 -17.79
CA ASP A 569 30.81 28.28 -18.06
C ASP A 569 31.57 27.87 -16.81
N ALA A 570 31.60 26.54 -16.57
CA ALA A 570 32.33 25.94 -15.46
C ALA A 570 33.85 26.12 -15.60
N SER A 571 34.51 26.28 -14.48
CA SER A 571 35.99 26.25 -14.38
C SER A 571 36.40 26.01 -12.93
N GLU A 572 37.66 25.66 -12.66
CA GLU A 572 38.14 25.49 -11.27
C GLU A 572 37.81 26.68 -10.37
N LYS A 573 37.90 27.90 -10.91
CA LYS A 573 37.65 29.15 -10.19
C LYS A 573 36.13 29.42 -10.02
N TYR A 574 35.29 28.83 -10.85
CA TYR A 574 33.85 29.00 -10.86
C TYR A 574 33.20 27.62 -10.98
N SER A 575 33.21 26.85 -9.88
CA SER A 575 32.76 25.46 -9.83
C SER A 575 31.40 25.26 -9.13
N ILE A 576 30.93 26.26 -8.38
CA ILE A 576 29.66 26.16 -7.66
C ILE A 576 28.51 26.42 -8.65
N GLN A 577 27.81 25.39 -9.09
CA GLN A 577 26.66 25.53 -9.98
C GLN A 577 25.42 25.88 -9.16
N VAL A 578 24.80 27.04 -9.41
CA VAL A 578 23.64 27.56 -8.68
C VAL A 578 22.33 27.42 -9.47
N ALA A 579 22.43 27.17 -10.77
CA ALA A 579 21.38 26.87 -11.71
C ALA A 579 21.99 26.43 -13.04
N ASP A 580 21.15 26.09 -14.05
CA ASP A 580 21.66 25.74 -15.37
C ASP A 580 22.55 26.88 -15.94
N ARG A 581 23.78 26.51 -16.33
CA ARG A 581 24.79 27.43 -16.87
C ARG A 581 25.04 28.68 -16.04
N ILE A 582 24.94 28.63 -14.71
CA ILE A 582 25.26 29.69 -13.77
C ILE A 582 26.20 29.14 -12.72
N TYR A 583 27.47 29.57 -12.78
CA TYR A 583 28.56 29.10 -11.92
C TYR A 583 29.10 30.23 -11.05
N LEU A 584 29.02 30.05 -9.73
CA LEU A 584 29.54 30.95 -8.72
C LEU A 584 30.98 30.59 -8.42
N LYS A 585 31.74 31.62 -7.99
CA LYS A 585 33.14 31.49 -7.61
C LYS A 585 33.34 30.44 -6.50
N SER A 586 34.26 29.50 -6.70
CA SER A 586 34.48 28.31 -5.85
C SER A 586 34.68 28.62 -4.35
N ASN A 587 35.32 29.75 -4.02
CA ASN A 587 35.58 30.13 -2.63
C ASN A 587 34.47 31.00 -2.00
N TYR A 588 33.29 31.12 -2.62
CA TYR A 588 32.22 32.00 -2.11
C TYR A 588 31.59 31.49 -0.78
N ARG A 589 31.62 30.22 -0.49
CA ARG A 589 31.24 29.65 0.80
C ARG A 589 31.94 30.35 1.99
N THR A 590 33.25 30.63 1.85
CA THR A 590 34.02 31.34 2.89
C THR A 590 33.48 32.75 3.15
N LYS A 591 32.95 33.42 2.11
CA LYS A 591 32.29 34.70 2.27
C LYS A 591 30.98 34.59 3.04
N ILE A 592 30.16 33.60 2.75
CA ILE A 592 28.92 33.35 3.49
C ILE A 592 29.22 33.16 4.99
N TYR A 593 30.17 32.30 5.34
CA TYR A 593 30.57 32.11 6.74
C TYR A 593 31.06 33.39 7.42
N ARG A 594 31.77 34.25 6.66
CA ARG A 594 32.23 35.56 7.17
C ARG A 594 31.08 36.55 7.40
N GLU A 595 30.07 36.55 6.52
CA GLU A 595 28.87 37.40 6.70
C GLU A 595 28.06 36.92 7.91
N ILE A 596 27.88 35.60 8.11
CA ILE A 596 27.27 35.05 9.31
C ILE A 596 28.02 35.47 10.57
N LYS A 597 29.37 35.35 10.56
CA LYS A 597 30.24 35.74 11.68
C LYS A 597 30.08 37.21 12.05
N LYS A 598 29.90 38.11 11.09
CA LYS A 598 29.79 39.56 11.25
C LYS A 598 28.37 40.06 11.45
N SER A 599 27.34 39.28 11.18
CA SER A 599 25.96 39.72 11.39
C SER A 599 25.75 40.11 12.86
N ALA A 600 24.92 41.10 13.11
CA ALA A 600 24.61 41.51 14.49
C ALA A 600 23.81 40.43 15.22
N LEU A 601 23.93 40.34 16.54
CA LEU A 601 23.01 39.59 17.40
C LEU A 601 21.88 40.51 17.88
N GLY A 602 20.68 40.03 17.89
CA GLY A 602 19.51 40.61 18.53
C GLY A 602 19.32 40.12 19.97
N GLU A 603 18.17 40.43 20.53
CA GLU A 603 17.76 39.93 21.85
C GLU A 603 17.54 38.40 21.84
N LYS A 604 17.72 37.76 23.01
CA LYS A 604 17.50 36.34 23.19
C LYS A 604 15.98 36.02 23.31
N GLU A 605 15.26 36.21 22.23
CA GLU A 605 13.84 35.89 22.07
C GLU A 605 13.64 35.02 20.84
N TYR A 606 12.44 34.43 20.69
CA TYR A 606 12.13 33.57 19.55
C TYR A 606 12.11 34.35 18.25
N VAL A 607 13.11 34.17 17.42
CA VAL A 607 13.20 34.71 16.05
C VAL A 607 13.70 33.60 15.13
N TYR A 608 12.83 33.08 14.27
CA TYR A 608 13.21 32.04 13.32
C TYR A 608 14.39 32.43 12.47
N SER A 609 15.49 31.68 12.56
CA SER A 609 16.75 31.97 11.84
C SER A 609 17.28 30.71 11.16
N GLY A 610 17.64 30.85 9.89
CA GLY A 610 18.35 29.81 9.13
C GLY A 610 19.88 29.90 9.24
N LEU A 611 20.47 30.94 9.83
CA LEU A 611 21.90 31.24 9.71
C LEU A 611 22.82 30.16 10.26
N ALA A 612 22.54 29.62 11.43
CA ALA A 612 23.37 28.56 12.02
C ALA A 612 23.30 27.26 11.22
N PHE A 613 22.18 27.00 10.58
CA PHE A 613 22.02 25.79 9.75
C PHE A 613 22.99 25.79 8.54
N PHE A 614 23.46 26.92 8.05
CA PHE A 614 24.54 26.95 7.07
C PHE A 614 25.90 26.44 7.61
N LEU A 615 26.07 26.42 8.92
CA LEU A 615 27.30 25.97 9.57
C LEU A 615 27.29 24.47 9.91
N PHE A 616 26.11 23.88 10.17
CA PHE A 616 26.00 22.51 10.62
C PHE A 616 26.54 21.45 9.65
N PRO A 617 26.41 21.55 8.32
CA PRO A 617 27.07 20.63 7.42
C PRO A 617 28.58 20.53 7.69
N ARG A 618 29.26 21.65 7.86
CA ARG A 618 30.68 21.67 8.19
C ARG A 618 30.98 21.14 9.60
N VAL A 619 30.08 21.34 10.56
CA VAL A 619 30.20 20.74 11.90
C VAL A 619 30.18 19.22 11.77
N ILE A 620 29.24 18.68 11.00
CA ILE A 620 29.11 17.24 10.75
C ILE A 620 30.37 16.71 10.07
N GLU A 621 30.82 17.33 8.99
CA GLU A 621 32.05 16.95 8.28
C GLU A 621 33.29 16.95 9.20
N ASN A 622 33.43 17.96 10.05
CA ASN A 622 34.59 18.08 10.96
C ASN A 622 34.56 16.99 12.06
N LEU A 623 33.40 16.61 12.55
CA LEU A 623 33.23 15.66 13.62
C LEU A 623 33.21 14.19 13.14
N SER A 624 32.61 13.92 11.98
CA SER A 624 32.54 12.58 11.40
C SER A 624 33.78 12.21 10.58
N GLY A 625 34.44 13.20 9.95
CA GLY A 625 35.50 12.99 8.96
C GLY A 625 34.96 12.60 7.58
N GLU A 626 33.66 12.58 7.35
CA GLU A 626 32.98 12.25 6.10
C GLU A 626 32.36 13.50 5.45
N PRO A 627 32.19 13.56 4.12
CA PRO A 627 31.36 14.58 3.49
C PRO A 627 29.95 14.56 4.08
N TYR A 628 29.32 15.72 4.22
CA TYR A 628 28.03 15.86 4.88
C TYR A 628 26.93 14.98 4.28
N GLU A 629 26.79 14.99 2.95
CA GLU A 629 25.83 14.19 2.21
C GLU A 629 26.08 12.69 2.36
N ASP A 630 27.35 12.25 2.29
CA ASP A 630 27.73 10.85 2.43
C ASP A 630 27.45 10.34 3.85
N PHE A 631 27.75 11.16 4.88
CA PHE A 631 27.47 10.83 6.27
C PHE A 631 25.98 10.57 6.49
N LEU A 632 25.10 11.42 5.97
CA LEU A 632 23.65 11.23 6.07
C LEU A 632 23.16 10.03 5.28
N ALA A 633 23.62 9.88 4.04
CA ALA A 633 23.25 8.79 3.16
C ALA A 633 23.61 7.43 3.78
N ASN A 634 24.88 7.25 4.19
CA ASN A 634 25.40 5.98 4.67
C ASN A 634 24.86 5.61 6.05
N ASN A 635 24.73 6.60 6.95
CA ASN A 635 24.42 6.32 8.34
C ASN A 635 22.92 6.42 8.68
N ILE A 636 22.10 7.03 7.78
CA ILE A 636 20.67 7.23 8.03
C ILE A 636 19.83 6.79 6.82
N TYR A 637 19.96 7.48 5.66
CA TYR A 637 19.00 7.32 4.58
C TYR A 637 18.99 5.92 3.95
N HIS A 638 20.16 5.39 3.60
CA HIS A 638 20.26 4.07 2.97
C HIS A 638 19.84 2.94 3.95
N LYS A 639 20.07 3.11 5.27
CA LYS A 639 19.57 2.19 6.29
C LYS A 639 18.04 2.14 6.34
N LEU A 640 17.38 3.28 6.08
CA LEU A 640 15.92 3.35 5.94
C LEU A 640 15.42 2.76 4.61
N GLY A 641 16.32 2.52 3.65
CA GLY A 641 15.97 2.25 2.26
C GLY A 641 15.43 3.49 1.53
N ALA A 642 15.80 4.70 1.99
CA ALA A 642 15.37 5.99 1.46
C ALA A 642 16.42 6.55 0.51
N TRP A 643 16.51 5.99 -0.68
CA TRP A 643 17.52 6.34 -1.69
C TRP A 643 17.22 7.63 -2.44
N ASP A 644 15.99 8.11 -2.40
CA ASP A 644 15.53 9.34 -3.04
C ASP A 644 15.53 10.54 -2.06
N LEU A 645 16.14 10.41 -0.87
CA LEU A 645 16.54 11.53 0.00
C LEU A 645 17.94 12.00 -0.42
N VAL A 646 18.02 13.02 -1.28
CA VAL A 646 19.25 13.41 -1.94
C VAL A 646 19.43 14.91 -1.98
N PHE A 647 20.69 15.34 -1.89
CA PHE A 647 21.10 16.69 -2.26
C PHE A 647 21.43 16.73 -3.76
N HIS A 648 21.19 17.87 -4.40
CA HIS A 648 21.63 18.12 -5.76
C HIS A 648 21.21 17.02 -6.77
N PRO A 649 19.89 16.74 -6.95
CA PRO A 649 19.42 15.57 -7.70
C PRO A 649 19.81 15.58 -9.18
N TYR A 650 19.95 16.76 -9.82
CA TYR A 650 20.39 16.85 -11.21
C TYR A 650 21.92 16.85 -11.30
N PRO A 651 22.58 16.10 -12.21
CA PRO A 651 21.99 15.33 -13.32
C PRO A 651 21.70 13.85 -13.01
N SER A 652 21.84 13.39 -11.78
CA SER A 652 21.64 11.96 -11.43
C SER A 652 20.21 11.49 -11.68
N TYR A 653 19.24 12.39 -11.58
CA TYR A 653 17.85 12.14 -11.91
C TYR A 653 17.43 12.94 -13.14
N PRO A 654 16.59 12.37 -14.03
CA PRO A 654 16.06 13.12 -15.16
C PRO A 654 15.13 14.25 -14.68
N LEU A 655 15.15 15.39 -15.36
CA LEU A 655 14.31 16.54 -14.99
C LEU A 655 12.82 16.22 -14.97
N SER A 656 12.36 15.23 -15.75
CA SER A 656 10.97 14.75 -15.72
C SER A 656 10.54 14.15 -14.39
N ARG A 657 11.49 13.75 -13.52
CA ARG A 657 11.27 13.27 -12.16
C ARG A 657 11.47 14.34 -11.08
N ILE A 658 11.88 15.53 -11.44
CA ILE A 658 12.14 16.61 -10.47
C ILE A 658 11.10 17.69 -10.69
N VAL A 659 10.34 18.02 -9.66
CA VAL A 659 9.33 19.07 -9.75
C VAL A 659 9.99 20.44 -9.76
N PRO A 660 9.74 21.33 -10.77
CA PRO A 660 10.32 22.66 -10.80
C PRO A 660 9.75 23.53 -9.68
N THR A 661 10.55 24.51 -9.22
CA THR A 661 10.12 25.41 -8.15
C THR A 661 9.66 26.77 -8.68
N GLU A 662 10.54 27.70 -8.96
CA GLU A 662 10.22 29.09 -9.25
C GLU A 662 10.80 29.54 -10.59
N ILE A 663 10.14 30.48 -11.29
CA ILE A 663 10.75 31.27 -12.33
C ILE A 663 11.46 32.45 -11.62
N ASP A 664 12.72 32.22 -11.20
CA ASP A 664 13.52 33.21 -10.46
C ASP A 664 13.81 34.43 -11.29
N THR A 665 13.20 35.54 -10.93
CA THR A 665 13.37 36.85 -11.60
C THR A 665 14.44 37.73 -10.94
N GLN A 666 15.00 37.35 -9.80
CA GLN A 666 15.88 38.16 -9.00
C GLN A 666 17.35 37.78 -9.18
N PHE A 667 17.72 36.52 -8.94
CA PHE A 667 19.06 36.00 -8.91
C PHE A 667 19.41 35.21 -10.18
N ARG A 668 18.70 34.09 -10.45
CA ARG A 668 19.09 33.14 -11.51
C ARG A 668 18.51 33.49 -12.89
N LYS A 669 17.45 34.27 -12.95
CA LYS A 669 16.80 34.78 -14.17
C LYS A 669 16.29 33.65 -15.10
N GLN A 670 15.88 32.53 -14.51
CA GLN A 670 15.38 31.36 -15.22
C GLN A 670 14.50 30.50 -14.33
N LEU A 671 13.86 29.48 -14.89
CA LEU A 671 13.20 28.44 -14.15
C LEU A 671 14.20 27.67 -13.29
N VAL A 672 13.97 27.56 -12.00
CA VAL A 672 14.74 26.73 -11.08
C VAL A 672 14.20 25.31 -11.14
N HIS A 673 14.92 24.42 -11.80
CA HIS A 673 14.52 23.05 -12.04
C HIS A 673 15.73 22.12 -11.87
N GLY A 674 15.67 21.19 -10.93
CA GLY A 674 16.79 20.31 -10.56
C GLY A 674 17.83 20.93 -9.61
N TYR A 675 17.63 22.17 -9.20
CA TYR A 675 18.48 22.91 -8.27
C TYR A 675 17.66 23.43 -7.09
N VAL A 676 18.31 23.60 -5.92
CA VAL A 676 17.67 24.09 -4.71
C VAL A 676 17.09 25.50 -4.92
N HIS A 677 15.87 25.71 -4.43
CA HIS A 677 15.16 26.98 -4.51
C HIS A 677 15.87 28.10 -3.72
N ASP A 678 16.27 27.84 -2.47
CA ASP A 678 16.95 28.80 -1.60
C ASP A 678 18.27 29.27 -2.23
N GLU A 679 18.41 30.57 -2.44
CA GLU A 679 19.59 31.15 -3.09
C GLU A 679 20.86 30.95 -2.25
N GLY A 680 20.76 31.06 -0.92
CA GLY A 680 21.90 30.86 -0.02
C GLY A 680 22.39 29.42 -0.08
N ALA A 681 21.46 28.44 -0.04
CA ALA A 681 21.79 27.04 -0.19
C ALA A 681 22.40 26.72 -1.57
N ALA A 682 21.86 27.31 -2.65
CA ALA A 682 22.46 27.19 -3.99
C ALA A 682 23.89 27.72 -4.02
N MET A 683 24.15 28.87 -3.37
CA MET A 683 25.48 29.46 -3.26
C MET A 683 26.44 28.63 -2.38
N MET A 684 25.90 27.73 -1.54
CA MET A 684 26.67 26.70 -0.84
C MET A 684 26.89 25.46 -1.70
N GLY A 685 26.43 25.45 -2.97
CA GLY A 685 26.55 24.32 -3.88
C GLY A 685 25.45 23.30 -3.75
N GLY A 686 24.31 23.68 -3.16
CA GLY A 686 23.17 22.77 -2.94
C GLY A 686 23.26 21.95 -1.65
N TYR A 687 24.43 21.88 -1.03
CA TYR A 687 24.69 21.13 0.21
C TYR A 687 24.64 22.07 1.42
N ALA A 688 23.46 22.47 1.85
CA ALA A 688 23.29 23.35 3.00
C ALA A 688 22.37 22.71 4.05
N GLY A 689 22.43 23.19 5.27
CA GLY A 689 21.60 22.63 6.34
C GLY A 689 20.26 23.34 6.49
N ASN A 690 20.10 24.55 5.93
CA ASN A 690 18.83 25.28 5.99
C ASN A 690 17.82 24.85 4.91
N ALA A 691 18.32 24.38 3.77
CA ALA A 691 17.59 23.89 2.60
C ALA A 691 18.54 23.09 1.69
N GLY A 692 18.05 22.43 0.65
CA GLY A 692 18.86 21.74 -0.37
C GLY A 692 18.59 20.26 -0.50
N LEU A 693 17.88 19.65 0.44
CA LEU A 693 17.44 18.26 0.35
C LEU A 693 16.21 18.16 -0.54
N PHE A 694 16.20 17.15 -1.40
CA PHE A 694 15.06 16.75 -2.21
C PHE A 694 14.61 15.36 -1.78
N SER A 695 13.32 15.04 -1.96
CA SER A 695 12.81 13.72 -1.67
C SER A 695 11.52 13.41 -2.43
N THR A 696 11.23 12.10 -2.53
CA THR A 696 9.87 11.59 -2.71
C THR A 696 9.11 11.64 -1.38
N ALA A 697 7.78 11.63 -1.42
CA ALA A 697 6.98 11.60 -0.18
C ALA A 697 7.19 10.31 0.61
N ASN A 698 7.36 9.17 -0.08
CA ASN A 698 7.57 7.87 0.56
C ASN A 698 8.89 7.81 1.35
N ASP A 699 9.98 8.31 0.79
CA ASP A 699 11.28 8.26 1.44
C ASP A 699 11.37 9.24 2.62
N LEU A 700 10.76 10.43 2.47
CA LEU A 700 10.63 11.35 3.59
C LEU A 700 9.75 10.76 4.71
N LEU A 701 8.68 10.02 4.35
CA LEU A 701 7.82 9.36 5.33
C LEU A 701 8.60 8.29 6.13
N LYS A 702 9.50 7.52 5.51
CA LYS A 702 10.35 6.55 6.22
C LYS A 702 11.17 7.22 7.32
N LEU A 703 11.75 8.39 7.03
CA LEU A 703 12.51 9.17 8.00
C LEU A 703 11.62 9.65 9.16
N PHE A 704 10.44 10.20 8.84
CA PHE A 704 9.50 10.66 9.87
C PHE A 704 8.88 9.51 10.66
N GLU A 705 8.70 8.35 10.05
CA GLU A 705 8.28 7.12 10.76
C GLU A 705 9.38 6.62 11.71
N MET A 706 10.65 6.67 11.33
CA MET A 706 11.77 6.40 12.23
C MET A 706 11.76 7.37 13.42
N TYR A 707 11.54 8.66 13.20
CA TYR A 707 11.40 9.65 14.27
C TYR A 707 10.20 9.34 15.17
N ARG A 708 9.02 9.03 14.59
CA ARG A 708 7.82 8.65 15.34
C ARG A 708 8.06 7.44 16.22
N ARG A 709 8.84 6.45 15.73
CA ARG A 709 9.24 5.26 16.49
C ARG A 709 10.44 5.48 17.39
N MET A 710 10.70 6.74 17.77
CA MET A 710 11.80 7.12 18.67
C MET A 710 13.15 6.56 18.22
N GLY A 711 13.45 6.70 16.94
CA GLY A 711 14.74 6.33 16.35
C GLY A 711 14.86 4.90 15.86
N ASN A 712 13.81 4.07 15.97
CA ASN A 712 13.84 2.67 15.52
C ASN A 712 13.24 2.51 14.12
N TYR A 713 13.94 1.81 13.23
CA TYR A 713 13.43 1.43 11.91
C TYR A 713 14.24 0.26 11.33
N GLY A 714 13.60 -0.61 10.55
CA GLY A 714 14.27 -1.77 9.93
C GLY A 714 14.74 -2.83 10.92
N GLY A 715 14.30 -2.75 12.19
CA GLY A 715 14.73 -3.61 13.27
C GLY A 715 16.02 -3.13 13.95
N GLU A 716 16.47 -1.91 13.67
CA GLU A 716 17.64 -1.26 14.26
C GLU A 716 17.26 0.03 14.99
N GLN A 717 17.94 0.30 16.09
CA GLN A 717 17.86 1.57 16.81
C GLN A 717 18.92 2.52 16.22
N LEU A 718 18.53 3.32 15.22
CA LEU A 718 19.44 4.21 14.50
C LEU A 718 19.82 5.44 15.33
N ILE A 719 18.87 5.99 16.07
CA ILE A 719 19.07 7.10 17.02
C ILE A 719 18.50 6.65 18.36
N PRO A 720 19.26 6.71 19.47
CA PRO A 720 18.77 6.30 20.79
C PRO A 720 17.47 7.02 21.18
N GLU A 721 16.56 6.30 21.84
CA GLU A 721 15.25 6.80 22.24
C GLU A 721 15.33 8.05 23.12
N GLU A 722 16.31 8.10 24.03
CA GLU A 722 16.56 9.25 24.92
C GLU A 722 16.96 10.51 24.13
N ILE A 723 17.74 10.36 23.04
CA ILE A 723 18.10 11.48 22.17
C ILE A 723 16.84 11.96 21.42
N MET A 724 16.05 11.05 20.89
CA MET A 724 14.78 11.42 20.23
C MET A 724 13.84 12.16 21.18
N LYS A 725 13.64 11.67 22.38
CA LYS A 725 12.82 12.33 23.41
C LYS A 725 13.35 13.69 23.79
N LEU A 726 14.67 13.83 23.90
CA LEU A 726 15.33 15.10 24.22
C LEU A 726 15.06 16.13 23.14
N TYR A 727 15.22 15.75 21.85
CA TYR A 727 15.10 16.69 20.73
C TYR A 727 13.64 17.05 20.41
N THR A 728 12.70 16.16 20.68
CA THR A 728 11.28 16.33 20.35
C THR A 728 10.42 16.92 21.48
N ARG A 729 10.94 17.08 22.71
CA ARG A 729 10.23 17.75 23.81
C ARG A 729 10.25 19.25 23.66
N TYR A 730 9.28 19.97 24.24
CA TYR A 730 9.34 21.42 24.40
C TYR A 730 10.58 21.82 25.20
N GLN A 731 11.34 22.81 24.73
CA GLN A 731 12.57 23.24 25.39
C GLN A 731 12.37 24.43 26.33
N PHE A 732 11.53 25.39 25.94
CA PHE A 732 11.31 26.64 26.68
C PHE A 732 9.83 27.04 26.73
N PRO A 733 8.92 26.14 27.19
CA PRO A 733 7.50 26.41 27.20
C PRO A 733 7.14 27.62 28.09
N ASP A 734 7.84 27.79 29.23
CA ASP A 734 7.64 28.91 30.15
C ASP A 734 7.98 30.28 29.52
N LYS A 735 8.74 30.30 28.44
CA LYS A 735 9.06 31.52 27.65
C LYS A 735 8.15 31.70 26.44
N GLY A 736 7.10 30.91 26.31
CA GLY A 736 6.20 30.95 25.15
C GLY A 736 6.81 30.38 23.86
N ASN A 737 8.01 29.74 23.95
CA ASN A 737 8.66 29.11 22.81
C ASN A 737 8.22 27.65 22.69
N ARG A 738 7.48 27.33 21.61
CA ARG A 738 6.94 25.99 21.35
C ARG A 738 7.95 25.00 20.73
N SER A 739 9.19 25.40 20.46
CA SER A 739 10.12 24.55 19.71
C SER A 739 10.66 23.39 20.54
N GLY A 740 10.88 22.26 19.89
CA GLY A 740 11.86 21.26 20.28
C GLY A 740 13.27 21.70 19.87
N LEU A 741 14.28 20.84 19.96
CA LEU A 741 15.59 21.11 19.38
C LEU A 741 15.52 20.95 17.86
N GLY A 742 15.28 22.02 17.14
CA GLY A 742 15.14 22.07 15.69
C GLY A 742 13.78 21.68 15.14
N PHE A 743 12.93 20.99 15.90
CA PHE A 743 11.58 20.62 15.49
C PHE A 743 10.56 21.70 15.86
N ASP A 744 9.60 21.91 14.98
CA ASP A 744 8.35 22.58 15.29
C ASP A 744 7.47 21.66 16.13
N LYS A 745 6.74 22.25 17.09
CA LYS A 745 5.79 21.55 17.95
C LYS A 745 4.43 22.26 17.94
N PRO A 746 3.37 21.62 18.45
CA PRO A 746 2.06 22.24 18.58
C PRO A 746 2.09 23.54 19.40
N SER A 747 1.07 24.38 19.17
CA SER A 747 0.85 25.60 19.96
C SER A 747 0.81 25.29 21.46
N LEU A 748 1.31 26.24 22.27
CA LEU A 748 1.27 26.16 23.73
C LEU A 748 -0.05 26.74 24.26
N GLY A 749 -0.50 26.27 25.44
CA GLY A 749 -1.70 26.72 26.11
C GLY A 749 -2.96 25.90 25.78
N GLU A 750 -4.11 26.36 26.25
CA GLU A 750 -5.39 25.76 25.90
C GLU A 750 -5.69 25.96 24.43
N ARG A 751 -6.07 24.88 23.76
CA ARG A 751 -6.47 24.89 22.35
C ARG A 751 -7.97 25.11 22.28
N ASP A 752 -8.37 26.05 21.46
CA ASP A 752 -9.80 26.40 21.27
C ASP A 752 -10.48 25.59 20.18
N GLY A 753 -9.75 24.65 19.55
CA GLY A 753 -10.25 23.81 18.46
C GLY A 753 -10.37 24.54 17.12
N THR A 754 -9.77 25.71 17.00
CA THR A 754 -9.83 26.52 15.77
C THR A 754 -8.65 26.21 14.83
N VAL A 755 -8.73 26.76 13.61
CA VAL A 755 -7.66 26.69 12.61
C VAL A 755 -6.37 27.42 13.05
N HIS A 756 -6.41 28.17 14.14
CA HIS A 756 -5.24 28.84 14.71
C HIS A 756 -4.39 27.91 15.59
N ASP A 757 -4.91 26.74 15.95
CA ASP A 757 -4.11 25.72 16.66
C ASP A 757 -3.11 25.08 15.71
N TYR A 758 -1.83 25.42 15.85
CA TYR A 758 -0.79 24.82 15.03
C TYR A 758 -0.31 23.48 15.59
N PRO A 759 -0.08 22.46 14.77
CA PRO A 759 -0.35 22.40 13.32
C PRO A 759 -1.83 22.25 13.02
N CYS A 760 -2.60 21.67 13.91
CA CYS A 760 -4.05 21.51 13.84
C CYS A 760 -4.61 21.07 15.22
N PRO A 761 -5.91 21.21 15.48
CA PRO A 761 -6.53 20.87 16.77
C PRO A 761 -6.32 19.42 17.20
N GLY A 762 -6.32 18.46 16.23
CA GLY A 762 -6.16 17.03 16.51
C GLY A 762 -4.75 16.59 16.90
N ALA A 763 -3.72 17.40 16.66
CA ALA A 763 -2.33 17.01 16.91
C ALA A 763 -2.02 16.92 18.41
N SER A 764 -1.37 15.85 18.86
CA SER A 764 -1.01 15.68 20.27
C SER A 764 0.12 16.63 20.71
N PRO A 765 0.27 16.96 22.00
CA PRO A 765 1.42 17.73 22.50
C PRO A 765 2.77 17.03 22.28
N SER A 766 2.77 15.70 22.13
CA SER A 766 3.98 14.92 21.86
C SER A 766 4.42 15.05 20.39
N SER A 767 3.54 15.48 19.50
CA SER A 767 3.81 15.55 18.06
C SER A 767 4.83 16.63 17.70
N PHE A 768 5.47 16.50 16.54
CA PHE A 768 6.52 17.36 16.04
C PHE A 768 6.71 17.25 14.53
N GLY A 769 7.31 18.24 13.92
CA GLY A 769 7.59 18.24 12.49
C GLY A 769 8.24 19.51 12.01
N HIS A 770 8.07 19.82 10.73
CA HIS A 770 8.53 21.08 10.14
C HIS A 770 7.81 21.39 8.83
N SER A 771 7.72 22.67 8.49
CA SER A 771 7.20 23.15 7.20
C SER A 771 8.31 23.65 6.29
N GLY A 772 8.07 23.60 4.97
CA GLY A 772 9.01 24.13 3.97
C GLY A 772 8.41 25.28 3.15
N PHE A 773 9.27 26.22 2.78
CA PHE A 773 8.88 27.42 2.01
C PHE A 773 8.30 27.08 0.64
N THR A 774 8.79 26.04 -0.01
CA THR A 774 8.31 25.52 -1.29
C THR A 774 6.89 24.96 -1.25
N GLY A 775 6.32 24.79 -0.04
CA GLY A 775 4.97 24.23 0.18
C GLY A 775 4.97 22.85 0.80
N THR A 776 6.12 22.35 1.20
CA THR A 776 6.29 21.05 1.83
C THR A 776 5.94 21.07 3.32
N PHE A 777 5.56 19.90 3.85
CA PHE A 777 5.23 19.73 5.27
C PHE A 777 5.43 18.26 5.65
N ALA A 778 6.04 18.01 6.80
CA ALA A 778 6.21 16.67 7.34
C ALA A 778 6.01 16.69 8.86
N TRP A 779 5.23 15.74 9.37
CA TRP A 779 4.79 15.71 10.77
C TRP A 779 4.71 14.30 11.31
N ALA A 780 5.12 14.12 12.57
CA ALA A 780 5.02 12.86 13.29
C ALA A 780 4.26 13.06 14.61
N ASP A 781 3.32 12.19 14.90
CA ASP A 781 2.56 12.17 16.16
C ASP A 781 2.71 10.79 16.82
N PRO A 782 3.57 10.66 17.83
CA PRO A 782 3.77 9.38 18.54
C PRO A 782 2.54 8.90 19.29
N GLU A 783 1.70 9.79 19.84
CA GLU A 783 0.53 9.45 20.62
C GLU A 783 -0.59 8.85 19.79
N HIS A 784 -0.88 9.46 18.62
CA HIS A 784 -1.88 8.96 17.68
C HIS A 784 -1.28 7.99 16.64
N GLU A 785 0.02 7.72 16.75
CA GLU A 785 0.79 6.87 15.85
C GLU A 785 0.72 7.29 14.37
N ILE A 786 0.71 8.60 14.09
CA ILE A 786 0.58 9.17 12.76
C ILE A 786 1.93 9.70 12.26
N SER A 787 2.26 9.40 11.01
CA SER A 787 3.29 10.05 10.20
C SER A 787 2.64 10.61 8.94
N TYR A 788 2.90 11.87 8.63
CA TYR A 788 2.26 12.60 7.53
C TYR A 788 3.28 13.41 6.75
N VAL A 789 3.20 13.33 5.43
CA VAL A 789 3.99 14.15 4.51
C VAL A 789 3.07 14.73 3.43
N PHE A 790 3.25 16.01 3.17
CA PHE A 790 2.65 16.75 2.07
C PHE A 790 3.75 17.44 1.27
N LEU A 791 3.84 17.18 -0.03
CA LEU A 791 4.80 17.80 -0.93
C LEU A 791 4.07 18.60 -2.01
N SER A 792 4.51 19.82 -2.24
CA SER A 792 4.04 20.68 -3.34
C SER A 792 5.12 21.67 -3.77
N ASN A 793 4.90 22.34 -4.88
CA ASN A 793 5.74 23.43 -5.37
C ASN A 793 4.95 24.75 -5.46
N ARG A 794 4.35 25.16 -4.33
CA ARG A 794 3.52 26.38 -4.25
C ARG A 794 4.20 27.62 -4.82
N VAL A 795 5.55 27.67 -4.79
CA VAL A 795 6.37 28.76 -5.30
C VAL A 795 6.43 28.82 -6.84
N TYR A 796 5.84 27.86 -7.55
CA TYR A 796 5.70 27.91 -8.99
C TYR A 796 4.43 28.69 -9.40
N PRO A 797 4.50 29.65 -10.34
CA PRO A 797 5.72 30.16 -10.97
C PRO A 797 6.43 31.24 -10.16
N THR A 798 5.85 31.70 -9.05
CA THR A 798 6.39 32.79 -8.21
C THR A 798 6.25 32.51 -6.72
N ARG A 799 7.24 32.93 -5.95
CA ARG A 799 7.24 32.83 -4.48
C ARG A 799 6.18 33.69 -3.78
N GLU A 800 5.61 34.66 -4.48
CA GLU A 800 4.59 35.57 -3.95
C GLU A 800 3.22 34.88 -3.73
N ASN A 801 3.08 33.62 -4.11
CA ASN A 801 1.85 32.86 -3.90
C ASN A 801 1.80 32.28 -2.48
N ASP A 802 1.05 32.92 -1.59
CA ASP A 802 0.86 32.49 -0.19
C ASP A 802 -0.46 31.75 0.08
N LEU A 803 -1.27 31.48 -0.95
CA LEU A 803 -2.59 30.82 -0.82
C LEU A 803 -2.54 29.51 -0.05
N ILE A 804 -1.47 28.72 -0.15
CA ILE A 804 -1.33 27.47 0.61
C ILE A 804 -1.35 27.71 2.14
N THR A 805 -0.83 28.85 2.58
CA THR A 805 -0.81 29.27 3.99
C THR A 805 -2.12 29.92 4.37
N ASP A 806 -2.64 30.84 3.56
CA ASP A 806 -3.88 31.57 3.82
C ASP A 806 -5.09 30.62 3.92
N MET A 807 -5.10 29.55 3.10
CA MET A 807 -6.12 28.50 3.11
C MET A 807 -5.82 27.39 4.13
N HIS A 808 -4.75 27.46 4.89
CA HIS A 808 -4.33 26.45 5.86
C HIS A 808 -4.21 25.00 5.30
N ILE A 809 -3.94 24.81 4.01
CA ILE A 809 -4.12 23.54 3.30
C ILE A 809 -3.34 22.39 3.97
N ARG A 810 -2.05 22.59 4.28
CA ARG A 810 -1.18 21.57 4.85
C ARG A 810 -1.68 21.05 6.20
N THR A 811 -2.13 21.95 7.03
CA THR A 811 -2.63 21.69 8.38
C THR A 811 -4.06 21.17 8.37
N ALA A 812 -4.91 21.66 7.46
CA ALA A 812 -6.26 21.14 7.24
C ALA A 812 -6.26 19.68 6.76
N ILE A 813 -5.31 19.28 5.87
CA ILE A 813 -5.16 17.89 5.45
C ILE A 813 -4.76 17.01 6.66
N LEU A 814 -3.84 17.49 7.50
CA LEU A 814 -3.48 16.75 8.72
C LEU A 814 -4.68 16.60 9.66
N GLN A 815 -5.51 17.63 9.83
CA GLN A 815 -6.76 17.54 10.61
C GLN A 815 -7.73 16.51 10.00
N CYS A 816 -7.83 16.42 8.67
CA CYS A 816 -8.66 15.38 8.03
C CYS A 816 -8.24 13.95 8.41
N VAL A 817 -6.96 13.72 8.69
CA VAL A 817 -6.46 12.41 9.16
C VAL A 817 -7.03 12.10 10.54
N TYR A 818 -6.90 13.04 11.49
CA TYR A 818 -7.45 12.85 12.85
C TYR A 818 -8.97 12.67 12.84
N ASP A 819 -9.70 13.47 12.07
CA ASP A 819 -11.16 13.39 11.93
C ASP A 819 -11.65 12.08 11.31
N SER A 820 -10.79 11.35 10.64
CA SER A 820 -11.12 10.09 9.96
C SER A 820 -10.83 8.85 10.82
N ILE A 821 -10.28 9.05 12.01
CA ILE A 821 -10.04 7.96 12.98
C ILE A 821 -11.41 7.44 13.46
N ILE A 822 -11.54 6.11 13.47
CA ILE A 822 -12.73 5.38 13.93
C ILE A 822 -12.45 4.47 15.13
N GLU A 823 -11.16 4.37 15.51
CA GLU A 823 -10.57 3.72 16.70
C GLU A 823 -9.29 2.93 16.40
#